data_2d178af4c392f98b63ef2036ec65643b
#
_entry.id   2d178af4c392f98b63ef2036ec65643b
#
_cell.length_a   1.000
_cell.length_b   1.000
_cell.length_c   1.000
_cell.angle_alpha   90.00
_cell.angle_beta   90.00
_cell.angle_gamma   90.00
#
_symmetry.space_group_name_H-M   'P 1'
#
loop_
_entity.id
_entity.type
_entity.pdbx_description
1 polymer ?
#
loop_
_entity_poly.entity_id
_entity_poly.type
_entity_poly.pdbx_seq_one_letter_code
_entity_poly.pdbx_strand_id
1 'polypeptide(L)'
;MTRIKKALAIILALVMLTTVGAIAGSAAEVKTDEAVAADPVTNIVIHVRQDGLSQPYLYLWNSLPTNSAMSQSYPGERMISSGDWFNYTVRNISKVNVLVTDAQGNQYSKEQKITSASTDWYFSNGRWSKYNPDELDPTESLDPREDTLYFVMTTRFYDGDTGNNVHCWDDSVANNPDSDPAWRGDFKGLADKLDYIKALGFNAIWVTPVVTNASGYDYHGYHAMDFATVDARYESDDFDFDDLIRAVHEKGMKIYQDVVLQHTGNFGESHFCPLFTKDTTKNLGNLEDCMIPTDYLLNTYGLTSAEQYWAQQPGIQYQQRLNLMKNVTYPGNLGNGTTGIPEAKDYEMTKMSTSEIYNPNNYYHSGYFQNPNYDDWTTKFAQIAGDCVDLNTENPAVAEYITDTYGEYIARGVDGFRVDTVRHIPRVVLNLMFNQQLMDAAAAAGKPNFLMFGEICTRYTQVWYRGHAEESAPYYTWKESNSKWANSWNWGTSVEEINDNMNLTFDHYKQEDDPSAQPTSQNAFLNGLTYHTPDRSRASGMEAIDFTMHRMFGSASNAYGVALSSDKYYNDATYNVMYVDSHDYSPEQPDEFTRFQGGTQAWAENLDLMFTFRGIPCIYYGSEVEFKKGELIDKGTLISLENSGRAYFGDYLEGDVDTSDFGEYTASGTVKSTLESTLSQHLIKLNKIRRAIPALQKGQYTNSSTYVTGGNMAYIRRYTDDSTDSLACVAISGGATFKSLPNGLYIDAVTGDRKTVTNGTLTVSTLGAANMRVYVCCASGFTGINGAIGDTSTTYLK
;
A
#
# COMPACT_ATOMS: atom_id res chain seq x y z
N MET A 1 23.07 -24.86 -11.69
CA MET A 1 22.40 -23.60 -11.47
C MET A 1 22.79 -22.90 -10.15
N THR A 2 23.21 -23.58 -9.12
CA THR A 2 23.55 -23.04 -7.79
C THR A 2 24.87 -22.23 -7.71
N ARG A 3 25.70 -22.24 -8.72
CA ARG A 3 26.99 -21.50 -8.71
C ARG A 3 26.96 -20.14 -9.40
N ILE A 4 25.96 -19.87 -10.19
CA ILE A 4 25.79 -18.58 -10.90
C ILE A 4 25.06 -17.56 -10.01
N LYS A 5 24.12 -17.99 -9.18
CA LYS A 5 23.40 -17.13 -8.22
C LYS A 5 24.30 -16.55 -7.10
N LYS A 6 25.38 -17.24 -6.72
CA LYS A 6 26.36 -16.72 -5.75
C LYS A 6 27.33 -15.68 -6.34
N ALA A 7 27.50 -15.67 -7.65
CA ALA A 7 28.38 -14.70 -8.31
C ALA A 7 27.70 -13.32 -8.48
N LEU A 8 26.37 -13.27 -8.61
CA LEU A 8 25.66 -12.00 -8.80
C LEU A 8 25.58 -11.16 -7.51
N ALA A 9 25.36 -11.80 -6.36
CA ALA A 9 25.32 -11.09 -5.07
C ALA A 9 26.69 -10.50 -4.65
N ILE A 10 27.77 -11.13 -5.08
CA ILE A 10 29.15 -10.66 -4.81
C ILE A 10 29.55 -9.54 -5.75
N ILE A 11 28.99 -9.48 -6.95
CA ILE A 11 29.29 -8.43 -7.95
C ILE A 11 28.65 -7.11 -7.55
N LEU A 12 27.47 -7.08 -6.93
CA LEU A 12 26.84 -5.85 -6.45
C LEU A 12 27.64 -5.15 -5.34
N ALA A 13 28.30 -5.91 -4.47
CA ALA A 13 29.12 -5.36 -3.39
C ALA A 13 30.50 -4.86 -3.85
N LEU A 14 31.01 -5.34 -5.00
CA LEU A 14 32.35 -4.98 -5.48
C LEU A 14 32.38 -3.83 -6.50
N VAL A 15 31.26 -3.47 -7.13
CA VAL A 15 31.22 -2.41 -8.14
C VAL A 15 31.16 -1.00 -7.53
N MET A 16 30.78 -0.87 -6.28
CA MET A 16 30.81 0.44 -5.57
C MET A 16 32.24 0.94 -5.21
N LEU A 17 33.28 0.19 -5.52
CA LEU A 17 34.65 0.50 -5.03
C LEU A 17 35.60 1.04 -6.09
N THR A 18 35.23 1.19 -7.35
CA THR A 18 36.22 1.54 -8.39
C THR A 18 35.73 2.45 -9.51
N THR A 19 35.11 3.59 -9.27
CA THR A 19 35.04 4.64 -10.31
C THR A 19 35.05 6.05 -9.70
N VAL A 20 36.22 6.56 -9.38
CA VAL A 20 36.43 8.01 -9.25
C VAL A 20 37.17 8.47 -10.51
N GLY A 21 36.44 9.04 -11.43
CA GLY A 21 36.97 9.71 -12.62
C GLY A 21 36.45 11.15 -12.68
N ALA A 22 37.40 12.08 -12.77
CA ALA A 22 37.21 13.52 -12.69
C ALA A 22 36.12 14.06 -13.66
N ILE A 23 35.23 14.90 -13.14
CA ILE A 23 34.29 15.72 -13.92
C ILE A 23 34.82 17.16 -13.92
N ALA A 24 35.08 17.67 -15.12
CA ALA A 24 35.34 19.08 -15.35
C ALA A 24 33.99 19.81 -15.49
N GLY A 25 33.80 20.86 -14.70
CA GLY A 25 32.56 21.60 -14.65
C GLY A 25 32.24 22.33 -15.96
N SER A 26 30.97 22.30 -16.33
CA SER A 26 30.33 23.27 -17.21
C SER A 26 29.43 24.17 -16.39
N ALA A 27 29.61 25.47 -16.55
CA ALA A 27 28.80 26.47 -15.87
C ALA A 27 27.33 26.39 -16.39
N ALA A 28 26.39 26.16 -15.48
CA ALA A 28 24.97 26.30 -15.77
C ALA A 28 24.58 27.77 -15.82
N GLU A 29 23.85 28.17 -16.85
CA GLU A 29 23.19 29.47 -16.93
C GLU A 29 22.18 29.62 -15.80
N VAL A 30 22.29 30.71 -15.05
CA VAL A 30 21.32 31.11 -14.04
C VAL A 30 20.00 31.46 -14.75
N LYS A 31 18.99 30.60 -14.63
CA LYS A 31 17.61 30.99 -14.93
C LYS A 31 17.19 32.04 -13.89
N THR A 32 16.76 33.18 -14.36
CA THR A 32 16.15 34.24 -13.54
C THR A 32 14.86 33.72 -12.93
N ASP A 33 14.74 33.85 -11.60
CA ASP A 33 13.54 33.58 -10.83
C ASP A 33 12.29 34.15 -11.55
N GLU A 34 11.42 33.28 -12.04
CA GLU A 34 10.03 33.66 -12.23
C GLU A 34 9.46 33.82 -10.81
N ALA A 35 8.94 34.99 -10.51
CA ALA A 35 8.34 35.31 -9.23
C ALA A 35 7.18 34.31 -8.99
N VAL A 36 7.34 33.43 -8.00
CA VAL A 36 6.26 32.61 -7.47
C VAL A 36 5.09 33.57 -7.19
N ALA A 37 3.95 33.32 -7.79
CA ALA A 37 2.77 34.14 -7.57
C ALA A 37 2.44 34.06 -6.07
N ALA A 38 2.42 35.22 -5.41
CA ALA A 38 2.08 35.24 -3.99
C ALA A 38 0.66 34.71 -3.81
N ASP A 39 0.48 33.83 -2.83
CA ASP A 39 -0.85 33.30 -2.49
C ASP A 39 -1.89 34.42 -2.41
N PRO A 40 -3.10 34.22 -2.91
CA PRO A 40 -4.13 35.24 -2.92
C PRO A 40 -4.47 35.67 -1.48
N VAL A 41 -4.56 36.93 -1.24
CA VAL A 41 -4.98 37.47 0.07
C VAL A 41 -6.49 37.31 0.19
N THR A 42 -6.97 36.57 1.19
CA THR A 42 -8.40 36.29 1.42
C THR A 42 -8.74 36.32 2.91
N ASN A 43 -10.02 36.11 3.22
CA ASN A 43 -10.46 35.83 4.59
C ASN A 43 -10.50 34.30 4.78
N ILE A 44 -9.92 33.84 5.87
CA ILE A 44 -9.92 32.41 6.23
C ILE A 44 -10.74 32.26 7.51
N VAL A 45 -11.68 31.33 7.52
CA VAL A 45 -12.44 30.94 8.70
C VAL A 45 -11.79 29.73 9.36
N ILE A 46 -11.51 29.83 10.63
CA ILE A 46 -10.96 28.73 11.43
C ILE A 46 -12.08 28.20 12.32
N HIS A 47 -12.34 26.90 12.22
CA HIS A 47 -13.34 26.16 12.96
C HIS A 47 -12.65 25.25 13.98
N VAL A 48 -13.04 25.32 15.24
CA VAL A 48 -12.54 24.45 16.30
C VAL A 48 -13.71 23.73 16.94
N ARG A 49 -13.67 22.39 16.98
CA ARG A 49 -14.74 21.57 17.55
C ARG A 49 -14.78 21.69 19.08
N GLN A 50 -15.97 21.53 19.66
CA GLN A 50 -16.18 21.60 21.10
C GLN A 50 -15.70 20.34 21.87
N ASP A 51 -14.92 19.47 21.32
CA ASP A 51 -14.46 18.19 21.88
C ASP A 51 -13.80 18.34 23.27
N GLY A 52 -14.61 18.60 24.30
CA GLY A 52 -14.15 18.88 25.65
C GLY A 52 -13.64 20.30 25.90
N LEU A 53 -13.58 21.16 24.91
CA LEU A 53 -13.21 22.57 25.02
C LEU A 53 -14.42 23.41 25.37
N SER A 54 -14.44 24.02 26.55
CA SER A 54 -15.53 24.89 26.95
C SER A 54 -15.46 26.28 26.29
N GLN A 55 -14.27 26.73 25.95
CA GLN A 55 -14.01 28.00 25.29
C GLN A 55 -12.59 28.05 24.71
N PRO A 56 -12.39 27.80 23.45
CA PRO A 56 -11.08 27.91 22.81
C PRO A 56 -10.69 29.37 22.52
N TYR A 57 -9.38 29.57 22.48
CA TYR A 57 -8.72 30.78 22.05
C TYR A 57 -7.78 30.42 20.90
N LEU A 58 -7.55 31.36 19.98
CA LEU A 58 -6.68 31.19 18.84
C LEU A 58 -5.51 32.17 18.92
N TYR A 59 -4.29 31.64 19.06
CA TYR A 59 -3.09 32.46 19.03
C TYR A 59 -2.51 32.52 17.62
N LEU A 60 -2.29 33.74 17.10
CA LEU A 60 -1.91 34.01 15.72
C LEU A 60 -0.58 34.74 15.65
N TRP A 61 0.31 34.33 14.73
CA TRP A 61 1.60 35.01 14.47
C TRP A 61 2.10 34.72 13.05
N ASN A 62 3.13 35.42 12.60
CA ASN A 62 3.79 35.26 11.29
C ASN A 62 2.85 35.35 10.10
N SER A 63 1.84 36.24 10.14
CA SER A 63 0.92 36.38 9.01
C SER A 63 1.54 37.07 7.80
N LEU A 64 1.04 36.76 6.61
CA LEU A 64 1.27 37.50 5.38
C LEU A 64 -0.06 38.05 4.83
N PRO A 65 -0.11 39.27 4.33
CA PRO A 65 0.95 40.29 4.35
C PRO A 65 1.52 40.51 5.74
N THR A 66 2.79 40.87 5.83
CA THR A 66 3.53 40.88 7.09
C THR A 66 2.77 41.54 8.24
N ASN A 67 2.50 40.73 9.26
CA ASN A 67 1.82 41.11 10.50
C ASN A 67 0.39 41.68 10.32
N SER A 68 -0.33 41.33 9.23
CA SER A 68 -1.70 41.78 8.98
C SER A 68 -2.71 41.14 9.95
N ALA A 69 -2.39 39.95 10.51
CA ALA A 69 -3.17 39.25 11.51
C ALA A 69 -2.24 38.66 12.57
N MET A 70 -2.27 39.20 13.77
CA MET A 70 -1.46 38.75 14.92
C MET A 70 -2.24 38.93 16.22
N SER A 71 -2.18 37.94 17.09
CA SER A 71 -2.66 38.11 18.47
C SER A 71 -1.78 39.08 19.26
N GLN A 72 -2.39 39.98 20.01
CA GLN A 72 -1.68 40.99 20.81
C GLN A 72 -0.92 40.37 21.99
N SER A 73 -1.45 39.27 22.51
CA SER A 73 -0.86 38.55 23.64
C SER A 73 -1.31 37.11 23.67
N TYR A 74 -0.49 36.23 24.23
CA TYR A 74 -0.86 34.88 24.57
C TYR A 74 -1.91 34.89 25.71
N PRO A 75 -2.96 34.06 25.71
CA PRO A 75 -3.18 32.88 24.87
C PRO A 75 -3.91 33.14 23.52
N GLY A 76 -4.12 34.37 23.10
CA GLY A 76 -4.71 34.71 21.82
C GLY A 76 -6.12 35.26 21.91
N GLU A 77 -6.86 35.15 20.80
CA GLU A 77 -8.18 35.71 20.61
C GLU A 77 -9.27 34.68 20.95
N ARG A 78 -10.33 35.12 21.63
CA ARG A 78 -11.45 34.25 21.94
C ARG A 78 -12.26 33.90 20.71
N MET A 79 -12.56 32.61 20.51
CA MET A 79 -13.41 32.13 19.41
C MET A 79 -14.90 32.25 19.73
N ILE A 80 -15.73 32.32 18.71
CA ILE A 80 -17.19 32.50 18.83
C ILE A 80 -17.88 31.14 18.60
N SER A 81 -18.72 30.71 19.55
CA SER A 81 -19.48 29.46 19.42
C SER A 81 -20.54 29.56 18.31
N SER A 82 -20.62 28.48 17.50
CA SER A 82 -21.58 28.30 16.40
C SER A 82 -21.91 26.83 16.21
N GLY A 83 -23.03 26.38 16.82
CA GLY A 83 -23.37 24.94 16.84
C GLY A 83 -22.33 24.13 17.62
N ASP A 84 -21.85 23.06 17.02
CA ASP A 84 -20.83 22.18 17.59
C ASP A 84 -19.40 22.71 17.41
N TRP A 85 -19.26 23.86 16.79
CA TRP A 85 -18.00 24.49 16.45
C TRP A 85 -17.81 25.84 17.14
N PHE A 86 -16.56 26.25 17.29
CA PHE A 86 -16.18 27.63 17.56
C PHE A 86 -15.48 28.17 16.32
N ASN A 87 -15.81 29.38 15.91
CA ASN A 87 -15.33 29.99 14.68
C ASN A 87 -14.51 31.25 14.94
N TYR A 88 -13.48 31.46 14.12
CA TYR A 88 -12.71 32.70 14.10
C TYR A 88 -12.34 33.06 12.65
N THR A 89 -12.62 34.29 12.23
CA THR A 89 -12.27 34.73 10.88
C THR A 89 -10.99 35.56 10.92
N VAL A 90 -9.94 35.04 10.31
CA VAL A 90 -8.70 35.77 10.03
C VAL A 90 -8.86 36.49 8.69
N ARG A 91 -8.65 37.80 8.69
CA ARG A 91 -8.99 38.64 7.54
C ARG A 91 -7.76 39.09 6.77
N ASN A 92 -7.91 39.15 5.42
CA ASN A 92 -6.90 39.72 4.52
C ASN A 92 -5.51 39.11 4.69
N ILE A 93 -5.42 37.79 4.68
CA ILE A 93 -4.18 37.04 4.78
C ILE A 93 -4.00 36.08 3.60
N SER A 94 -2.76 35.73 3.29
CA SER A 94 -2.40 34.60 2.47
C SER A 94 -1.86 33.44 3.31
N LYS A 95 -1.28 33.74 4.48
CA LYS A 95 -0.91 32.73 5.49
C LYS A 95 -0.84 33.29 6.90
N VAL A 96 -0.96 32.40 7.90
CA VAL A 96 -0.74 32.70 9.32
C VAL A 96 -0.39 31.43 10.07
N ASN A 97 0.46 31.53 11.10
CA ASN A 97 0.65 30.43 12.03
C ASN A 97 -0.40 30.54 13.15
N VAL A 98 -0.93 29.39 13.56
CA VAL A 98 -1.99 29.31 14.57
C VAL A 98 -1.72 28.26 15.62
N LEU A 99 -2.30 28.48 16.81
CA LEU A 99 -2.29 27.55 17.92
C LEU A 99 -3.62 27.62 18.65
N VAL A 100 -4.27 26.50 18.90
CA VAL A 100 -5.50 26.44 19.71
C VAL A 100 -5.12 26.35 21.18
N THR A 101 -5.69 27.23 22.00
CA THR A 101 -5.41 27.34 23.45
C THR A 101 -6.70 27.50 24.24
N ASP A 102 -6.60 27.56 25.57
CA ASP A 102 -7.67 28.02 26.45
C ASP A 102 -7.33 29.35 27.12
N ALA A 103 -8.25 29.85 27.94
CA ALA A 103 -8.04 31.09 28.69
C ALA A 103 -6.88 31.05 29.70
N GLN A 104 -6.42 29.86 30.10
CA GLN A 104 -5.30 29.63 31.01
C GLN A 104 -3.99 29.47 30.25
N GLY A 105 -4.03 29.37 28.91
CA GLY A 105 -2.87 29.21 28.06
C GLY A 105 -2.46 27.72 27.90
N ASN A 106 -3.29 26.76 28.23
CA ASN A 106 -3.06 25.36 27.89
C ASN A 106 -3.20 25.20 26.38
N GLN A 107 -2.31 24.40 25.77
CA GLN A 107 -2.30 24.16 24.31
C GLN A 107 -3.08 22.89 24.00
N TYR A 108 -3.95 22.97 23.01
CA TYR A 108 -4.78 21.85 22.51
C TYR A 108 -4.39 21.39 21.11
N SER A 109 -3.67 22.22 20.36
CA SER A 109 -3.12 21.83 19.06
C SER A 109 -1.59 21.93 19.06
N LYS A 110 -0.94 21.26 18.10
CA LYS A 110 0.39 21.65 17.65
C LYS A 110 0.27 22.97 16.87
N GLU A 111 1.41 23.63 16.62
CA GLU A 111 1.48 24.76 15.70
C GLU A 111 1.05 24.32 14.30
N GLN A 112 0.17 25.10 13.67
CA GLN A 112 -0.26 24.87 12.29
C GLN A 112 -0.03 26.14 11.46
N LYS A 113 0.47 25.96 10.25
CA LYS A 113 0.53 26.98 9.22
C LYS A 113 -0.77 26.91 8.42
N ILE A 114 -1.61 27.92 8.52
CA ILE A 114 -2.84 28.11 7.77
C ILE A 114 -2.52 28.97 6.55
N THR A 115 -2.99 28.55 5.38
CA THR A 115 -2.80 29.26 4.11
C THR A 115 -4.12 29.56 3.42
N SER A 116 -4.12 30.44 2.42
CA SER A 116 -5.26 30.74 1.57
C SER A 116 -5.53 29.67 0.50
N ALA A 117 -4.84 28.53 0.56
CA ALA A 117 -5.18 27.34 -0.19
C ALA A 117 -6.59 26.82 0.16
N SER A 118 -7.10 27.13 1.37
CA SER A 118 -8.49 26.94 1.74
C SER A 118 -9.04 28.19 2.43
N THR A 119 -10.33 28.49 2.19
CA THR A 119 -11.07 29.53 2.90
C THR A 119 -11.55 29.08 4.27
N ASP A 120 -11.56 27.80 4.55
CA ASP A 120 -12.02 27.19 5.77
C ASP A 120 -10.98 26.18 6.27
N TRP A 121 -10.69 26.21 7.56
CA TRP A 121 -9.79 25.30 8.23
C TRP A 121 -10.43 24.77 9.51
N TYR A 122 -10.35 23.47 9.73
CA TYR A 122 -11.03 22.75 10.80
C TYR A 122 -10.01 22.14 11.77
N PHE A 123 -10.28 22.30 13.06
CA PHE A 123 -9.53 21.62 14.12
C PHE A 123 -10.51 20.77 14.94
N SER A 124 -10.36 19.45 14.90
CA SER A 124 -11.16 18.52 15.71
C SER A 124 -10.31 17.30 16.08
N ASN A 125 -10.59 16.68 17.22
CA ASN A 125 -9.87 15.49 17.72
C ASN A 125 -8.33 15.66 17.70
N GLY A 126 -7.87 16.89 17.98
CA GLY A 126 -6.43 17.20 18.01
C GLY A 126 -5.77 17.47 16.67
N ARG A 127 -6.54 17.53 15.57
CA ARG A 127 -6.02 17.62 14.19
C ARG A 127 -6.55 18.80 13.42
N TRP A 128 -5.74 19.26 12.44
CA TRP A 128 -6.10 20.27 11.47
C TRP A 128 -6.45 19.63 10.12
N SER A 129 -7.46 20.15 9.45
CA SER A 129 -7.88 19.76 8.11
C SER A 129 -8.37 20.97 7.32
N LYS A 130 -8.21 20.97 6.01
CA LYS A 130 -8.85 21.94 5.09
C LYS A 130 -10.31 21.57 4.83
N TYR A 131 -10.77 20.42 5.26
CA TYR A 131 -12.09 19.88 4.98
C TYR A 131 -12.89 19.67 6.25
N ASN A 132 -14.20 19.85 6.14
CA ASN A 132 -15.10 19.63 7.25
C ASN A 132 -15.17 18.14 7.61
N PRO A 133 -14.74 17.73 8.80
CA PRO A 133 -14.78 16.32 9.20
C PRO A 133 -16.19 15.76 9.40
N ASP A 134 -17.25 16.59 9.31
CA ASP A 134 -18.64 16.15 9.34
C ASP A 134 -19.18 15.83 7.93
N GLU A 135 -18.41 16.07 6.87
CA GLU A 135 -18.78 15.65 5.53
C GLU A 135 -18.62 14.12 5.42
N LEU A 136 -19.72 13.46 5.02
CA LEU A 136 -19.73 12.00 4.87
C LEU A 136 -18.81 11.56 3.72
N ASP A 137 -17.98 10.55 3.98
CA ASP A 137 -17.27 9.83 2.95
C ASP A 137 -18.27 8.91 2.22
N PRO A 138 -18.49 9.09 0.90
CA PRO A 138 -19.46 8.29 0.16
C PRO A 138 -19.04 6.82 0.03
N THR A 139 -17.80 6.45 0.34
CA THR A 139 -17.26 5.11 0.22
C THR A 139 -17.23 4.34 1.54
N GLU A 140 -17.51 4.99 2.67
CA GLU A 140 -17.38 4.47 4.04
C GLU A 140 -18.12 3.15 4.30
N SER A 141 -19.29 2.98 3.68
CA SER A 141 -20.15 1.81 3.88
C SER A 141 -19.81 0.62 3.00
N LEU A 142 -18.89 0.75 2.03
CA LEU A 142 -18.60 -0.30 1.06
C LEU A 142 -17.74 -1.41 1.66
N ASP A 143 -18.19 -2.66 1.50
CA ASP A 143 -17.42 -3.85 1.86
C ASP A 143 -16.14 -3.91 1.00
N PRO A 144 -14.94 -4.06 1.59
CA PRO A 144 -13.68 -4.10 0.83
C PRO A 144 -13.64 -5.16 -0.29
N ARG A 145 -14.42 -6.23 -0.18
CA ARG A 145 -14.55 -7.25 -1.22
C ARG A 145 -15.28 -6.75 -2.49
N GLU A 146 -15.95 -5.61 -2.40
CA GLU A 146 -16.55 -4.93 -3.55
C GLU A 146 -15.52 -4.12 -4.33
N ASP A 147 -14.34 -3.88 -3.76
CA ASP A 147 -13.29 -3.10 -4.38
C ASP A 147 -12.59 -3.85 -5.52
N THR A 148 -12.12 -3.06 -6.47
CA THR A 148 -11.15 -3.43 -7.48
C THR A 148 -10.06 -2.38 -7.47
N LEU A 149 -8.80 -2.80 -7.30
CA LEU A 149 -7.68 -1.93 -7.01
C LEU A 149 -6.89 -1.61 -8.28
N TYR A 150 -6.57 -0.33 -8.47
CA TYR A 150 -5.58 0.10 -9.44
C TYR A 150 -4.34 0.59 -8.70
N PHE A 151 -3.25 -0.16 -8.79
CA PHE A 151 -2.01 0.14 -8.08
C PHE A 151 -1.16 1.14 -8.85
N VAL A 152 -0.84 2.25 -8.21
CA VAL A 152 -0.11 3.38 -8.78
C VAL A 152 1.21 3.60 -8.05
N MET A 153 2.31 3.65 -8.80
CA MET A 153 3.54 4.29 -8.33
C MET A 153 3.44 5.77 -8.67
N THR A 154 3.13 6.61 -7.70
CA THR A 154 2.76 8.02 -7.91
C THR A 154 3.79 8.77 -8.72
N THR A 155 5.08 8.66 -8.38
CA THR A 155 6.19 9.31 -9.08
C THR A 155 6.34 8.92 -10.56
N ARG A 156 5.72 7.82 -10.97
CA ARG A 156 5.87 7.25 -12.32
C ARG A 156 4.57 7.25 -13.12
N PHE A 157 3.48 7.76 -12.56
CA PHE A 157 2.16 7.67 -13.18
C PHE A 157 1.85 8.86 -14.08
N TYR A 158 1.67 10.06 -13.53
CA TYR A 158 1.41 11.27 -14.31
C TYR A 158 1.95 12.52 -13.59
N ASP A 159 2.50 13.42 -14.35
CA ASP A 159 3.13 14.68 -13.94
C ASP A 159 2.11 15.81 -14.05
N GLY A 160 1.58 16.27 -12.91
CA GLY A 160 0.60 17.35 -12.84
C GLY A 160 1.21 18.72 -12.60
N ASP A 161 2.41 18.75 -12.03
CA ASP A 161 3.17 19.96 -11.76
C ASP A 161 4.64 19.80 -12.12
N THR A 162 5.01 20.18 -13.32
CA THR A 162 6.40 20.08 -13.79
C THR A 162 7.38 20.92 -12.97
N GLY A 163 6.90 21.76 -12.06
CA GLY A 163 7.72 22.61 -11.21
C GLY A 163 8.30 21.87 -10.01
N ASN A 164 7.71 20.74 -9.59
CA ASN A 164 8.15 19.93 -8.47
C ASN A 164 9.02 18.73 -8.88
N ASN A 165 9.28 18.54 -10.16
CA ASN A 165 10.09 17.45 -10.68
C ASN A 165 11.53 17.52 -10.18
N VAL A 166 12.07 16.41 -9.69
CA VAL A 166 13.40 16.40 -9.07
C VAL A 166 14.28 15.29 -9.66
N HIS A 167 15.40 15.70 -10.22
CA HIS A 167 16.57 14.85 -10.38
C HIS A 167 17.30 14.78 -9.05
N CYS A 168 17.40 13.59 -8.52
CA CYS A 168 18.04 13.37 -7.25
C CYS A 168 19.53 13.05 -7.41
N TRP A 169 20.31 13.23 -6.35
CA TRP A 169 21.76 13.09 -6.39
C TRP A 169 22.26 11.77 -6.98
N ASP A 170 21.50 10.70 -6.85
CA ASP A 170 21.79 9.35 -7.34
C ASP A 170 21.06 8.99 -8.64
N ASP A 171 20.15 9.83 -9.12
CA ASP A 171 19.41 9.63 -10.37
C ASP A 171 20.36 9.55 -11.59
N SER A 172 21.42 10.36 -11.61
CA SER A 172 22.45 10.31 -12.64
C SER A 172 23.21 8.98 -12.68
N VAL A 173 23.29 8.25 -11.57
CA VAL A 173 23.92 6.92 -11.50
C VAL A 173 23.10 5.89 -12.26
N ALA A 174 21.77 6.05 -12.27
CA ALA A 174 20.85 5.23 -13.06
C ALA A 174 20.81 5.62 -14.56
N ASN A 175 21.54 6.62 -14.98
CA ASN A 175 21.55 7.17 -16.34
C ASN A 175 20.15 7.63 -16.82
N ASN A 176 19.34 8.17 -15.93
CA ASN A 176 18.07 8.75 -16.31
C ASN A 176 18.29 10.05 -17.10
N PRO A 177 17.59 10.27 -18.25
CA PRO A 177 17.71 11.51 -19.00
C PRO A 177 17.07 12.68 -18.25
N ASP A 178 17.47 13.92 -18.56
CA ASP A 178 16.89 15.13 -17.98
C ASP A 178 15.36 15.21 -18.13
N SER A 179 14.81 14.57 -19.15
CA SER A 179 13.37 14.50 -19.39
C SER A 179 12.64 13.46 -18.56
N ASP A 180 13.33 12.64 -17.79
CA ASP A 180 12.73 11.58 -16.96
C ASP A 180 13.39 11.52 -15.57
N PRO A 181 13.20 12.53 -14.73
CA PRO A 181 13.64 12.51 -13.35
C PRO A 181 12.95 11.39 -12.57
N ALA A 182 13.60 10.82 -11.56
CA ALA A 182 13.02 9.75 -10.76
C ALA A 182 11.72 10.19 -10.07
N TRP A 183 11.70 11.40 -9.53
CA TRP A 183 10.50 12.06 -8.99
C TRP A 183 9.90 12.94 -10.07
N ARG A 184 8.90 12.43 -10.77
CA ARG A 184 8.24 13.12 -11.89
C ARG A 184 6.73 13.21 -11.71
N GLY A 185 6.06 12.11 -11.40
CA GLY A 185 4.63 12.12 -11.09
C GLY A 185 4.37 12.62 -9.67
N ASP A 186 3.18 13.19 -9.45
CA ASP A 186 2.78 13.83 -8.21
C ASP A 186 1.30 13.61 -7.89
N PHE A 187 0.82 14.10 -6.74
CA PHE A 187 -0.57 13.95 -6.32
C PHE A 187 -1.55 14.69 -7.23
N LYS A 188 -1.17 15.85 -7.75
CA LYS A 188 -1.98 16.61 -8.69
C LYS A 188 -2.18 15.85 -10.00
N GLY A 189 -1.11 15.29 -10.53
CA GLY A 189 -1.15 14.46 -11.72
C GLY A 189 -1.97 13.19 -11.53
N LEU A 190 -1.85 12.55 -10.38
CA LEU A 190 -2.69 11.39 -10.07
C LEU A 190 -4.17 11.80 -9.98
N ALA A 191 -4.49 12.92 -9.34
CA ALA A 191 -5.85 13.44 -9.27
C ALA A 191 -6.43 13.77 -10.66
N ASP A 192 -5.63 14.38 -11.53
CA ASP A 192 -6.01 14.71 -12.92
C ASP A 192 -6.36 13.47 -13.76
N LYS A 193 -5.85 12.29 -13.39
CA LYS A 193 -6.07 11.02 -14.11
C LYS A 193 -6.98 10.03 -13.38
N LEU A 194 -7.68 10.43 -12.33
CA LEU A 194 -8.68 9.58 -11.66
C LEU A 194 -9.81 9.16 -12.60
N ASP A 195 -10.23 10.04 -13.54
CA ASP A 195 -11.23 9.68 -14.54
C ASP A 195 -10.76 8.57 -15.48
N TYR A 196 -9.47 8.48 -15.78
CA TYR A 196 -8.91 7.35 -16.52
C TYR A 196 -9.08 6.03 -15.75
N ILE A 197 -8.75 6.01 -14.45
CA ILE A 197 -8.87 4.83 -13.60
C ILE A 197 -10.35 4.43 -13.46
N LYS A 198 -11.24 5.41 -13.26
CA LYS A 198 -12.68 5.21 -13.20
C LYS A 198 -13.25 4.73 -14.54
N ALA A 199 -12.72 5.20 -15.68
CA ALA A 199 -13.10 4.73 -17.01
C ALA A 199 -12.76 3.25 -17.24
N LEU A 200 -11.65 2.75 -16.67
CA LEU A 200 -11.34 1.32 -16.63
C LEU A 200 -12.29 0.52 -15.72
N GLY A 201 -13.07 1.19 -14.87
CA GLY A 201 -14.05 0.59 -13.96
C GLY A 201 -13.56 0.32 -12.54
N PHE A 202 -12.33 0.71 -12.18
CA PHE A 202 -11.77 0.55 -10.83
C PHE A 202 -12.38 1.55 -9.86
N ASN A 203 -12.67 1.11 -8.65
CA ASN A 203 -13.26 1.94 -7.59
C ASN A 203 -12.31 2.17 -6.41
N ALA A 204 -11.08 1.74 -6.51
CA ALA A 204 -10.07 2.03 -5.51
C ALA A 204 -8.68 2.18 -6.14
N ILE A 205 -7.87 3.06 -5.57
CA ILE A 205 -6.45 3.17 -5.91
C ILE A 205 -5.60 2.67 -4.74
N TRP A 206 -4.46 2.06 -5.05
CA TRP A 206 -3.39 1.80 -4.09
C TRP A 206 -2.18 2.63 -4.52
N VAL A 207 -1.71 3.52 -3.65
CA VAL A 207 -0.55 4.39 -3.88
C VAL A 207 0.65 3.90 -3.07
N THR A 208 1.85 4.00 -3.65
CA THR A 208 3.12 3.76 -2.95
C THR A 208 3.26 4.64 -1.71
N PRO A 209 4.16 4.33 -0.74
CA PRO A 209 4.29 5.12 0.48
C PRO A 209 4.51 6.60 0.19
N VAL A 210 3.78 7.45 0.92
CA VAL A 210 3.78 8.90 0.72
C VAL A 210 4.69 9.66 1.69
N VAL A 211 5.30 8.95 2.64
CA VAL A 211 6.09 9.53 3.73
C VAL A 211 7.44 10.06 3.24
N THR A 212 8.04 10.97 4.00
CA THR A 212 9.30 11.61 3.65
C THR A 212 10.45 10.61 3.55
N ASN A 213 11.10 10.58 2.38
CA ASN A 213 12.30 9.83 2.08
C ASN A 213 13.51 10.75 1.96
N ALA A 214 14.69 10.25 2.28
CA ALA A 214 15.90 11.05 2.26
C ALA A 214 16.57 11.10 0.89
N SER A 215 16.69 9.92 0.26
CA SER A 215 17.34 9.77 -1.04
C SER A 215 16.43 10.18 -2.18
N GLY A 216 17.04 10.54 -3.28
CA GLY A 216 16.33 10.81 -4.49
C GLY A 216 15.91 9.60 -5.27
N TYR A 217 16.72 8.56 -5.23
CA TYR A 217 16.38 7.30 -5.89
C TYR A 217 15.30 6.51 -5.13
N ASP A 218 14.92 6.97 -3.93
CA ASP A 218 13.80 6.43 -3.14
C ASP A 218 12.42 6.85 -3.68
N TYR A 219 12.33 7.14 -4.97
CA TYR A 219 11.10 7.53 -5.68
C TYR A 219 9.92 6.56 -5.47
N HIS A 220 10.20 5.35 -5.05
CA HIS A 220 9.21 4.34 -4.70
C HIS A 220 8.62 4.49 -3.28
N GLY A 221 9.24 5.30 -2.41
CA GLY A 221 8.72 5.66 -1.09
C GLY A 221 9.03 4.70 0.07
N TYR A 222 9.76 3.60 -0.15
CA TYR A 222 9.97 2.57 0.89
C TYR A 222 11.16 2.82 1.82
N HIS A 223 11.91 3.90 1.63
CA HIS A 223 13.06 4.24 2.47
C HIS A 223 12.77 5.46 3.34
N ALA A 224 11.77 5.33 4.20
CA ALA A 224 11.31 6.42 5.04
C ALA A 224 12.43 6.99 5.93
N MET A 225 12.44 8.31 6.05
CA MET A 225 13.21 9.06 7.03
C MET A 225 12.30 9.67 8.10
N ASP A 226 11.06 9.98 7.76
CA ASP A 226 10.06 10.53 8.66
C ASP A 226 8.68 10.00 8.27
N PHE A 227 8.09 9.17 9.13
CA PHE A 227 6.74 8.61 8.90
C PHE A 227 5.63 9.64 9.12
N ALA A 228 5.87 10.69 9.89
CA ALA A 228 4.85 11.66 10.28
C ALA A 228 4.58 12.72 9.21
N THR A 229 5.48 12.87 8.24
CA THR A 229 5.37 13.89 7.21
C THR A 229 5.27 13.31 5.82
N VAL A 230 4.45 13.92 4.99
CA VAL A 230 4.37 13.61 3.56
C VAL A 230 5.60 14.16 2.85
N ASP A 231 6.12 13.46 1.86
CA ASP A 231 7.27 13.94 1.09
C ASP A 231 6.84 15.09 0.18
N ALA A 232 7.49 16.24 0.35
CA ALA A 232 7.17 17.46 -0.37
C ALA A 232 7.32 17.35 -1.91
N ARG A 233 7.99 16.31 -2.40
CA ARG A 233 8.15 16.05 -3.84
C ARG A 233 6.90 15.46 -4.48
N TYR A 234 5.93 14.98 -3.68
CA TYR A 234 4.60 14.59 -4.16
C TYR A 234 3.62 15.77 -4.22
N GLU A 235 3.90 16.85 -3.49
CA GLU A 235 2.99 17.96 -3.28
C GLU A 235 3.32 19.14 -4.21
N SER A 236 2.30 19.92 -4.54
CA SER A 236 2.43 21.21 -5.22
C SER A 236 2.09 22.34 -4.25
N ASP A 237 2.35 23.60 -4.64
CA ASP A 237 2.01 24.76 -3.81
C ASP A 237 0.50 24.83 -3.49
N ASP A 238 -0.34 24.30 -4.35
CA ASP A 238 -1.80 24.36 -4.30
C ASP A 238 -2.47 22.98 -4.12
N PHE A 239 -1.72 21.89 -4.03
CA PHE A 239 -2.28 20.53 -3.96
C PHE A 239 -1.44 19.60 -3.10
N ASP A 240 -2.01 19.11 -2.01
CA ASP A 240 -1.37 18.22 -1.06
C ASP A 240 -2.06 16.84 -0.97
N PHE A 241 -1.62 15.99 -0.04
CA PHE A 241 -2.17 14.65 0.13
C PHE A 241 -3.65 14.65 0.54
N ASP A 242 -4.09 15.63 1.35
CA ASP A 242 -5.51 15.74 1.73
C ASP A 242 -6.38 16.09 0.52
N ASP A 243 -5.86 16.90 -0.41
CA ASP A 243 -6.53 17.20 -1.67
C ASP A 243 -6.67 15.96 -2.55
N LEU A 244 -5.65 15.09 -2.60
CA LEU A 244 -5.74 13.82 -3.32
C LEU A 244 -6.80 12.91 -2.71
N ILE A 245 -6.80 12.71 -1.38
CA ILE A 245 -7.81 11.89 -0.69
C ILE A 245 -9.22 12.38 -1.04
N ARG A 246 -9.44 13.69 -0.97
CA ARG A 246 -10.71 14.28 -1.31
C ARG A 246 -11.09 14.06 -2.78
N ALA A 247 -10.17 14.31 -3.70
CA ALA A 247 -10.42 14.09 -5.13
C ALA A 247 -10.82 12.65 -5.44
N VAL A 248 -10.21 11.69 -4.77
CA VAL A 248 -10.54 10.26 -4.88
C VAL A 248 -11.97 10.00 -4.37
N HIS A 249 -12.30 10.51 -3.19
CA HIS A 249 -13.65 10.35 -2.61
C HIS A 249 -14.74 11.05 -3.44
N GLU A 250 -14.47 12.22 -4.00
CA GLU A 250 -15.40 12.92 -4.91
C GLU A 250 -15.73 12.11 -6.19
N LYS A 251 -14.81 11.24 -6.62
CA LYS A 251 -15.06 10.30 -7.70
C LYS A 251 -15.84 9.05 -7.25
N GLY A 252 -16.16 8.91 -5.96
CA GLY A 252 -16.76 7.70 -5.36
C GLY A 252 -15.78 6.54 -5.32
N MET A 253 -14.49 6.82 -5.19
CA MET A 253 -13.40 5.85 -5.13
C MET A 253 -12.79 5.85 -3.74
N LYS A 254 -12.07 4.76 -3.40
CA LYS A 254 -11.26 4.63 -2.18
C LYS A 254 -9.79 4.81 -2.45
N ILE A 255 -9.05 5.24 -1.41
CA ILE A 255 -7.59 5.30 -1.42
C ILE A 255 -6.98 4.36 -0.38
N TYR A 256 -6.14 3.44 -0.84
CA TYR A 256 -5.31 2.56 -0.03
C TYR A 256 -3.88 3.08 -0.04
N GLN A 257 -3.36 3.42 1.13
CA GLN A 257 -1.98 3.88 1.27
C GLN A 257 -1.06 2.70 1.56
N ASP A 258 0.08 2.65 0.88
CA ASP A 258 1.16 1.75 1.27
C ASP A 258 1.86 2.27 2.52
N VAL A 259 2.09 1.41 3.48
CA VAL A 259 2.73 1.76 4.75
C VAL A 259 3.82 0.76 5.12
N VAL A 260 4.90 1.27 5.65
CA VAL A 260 6.03 0.47 6.12
C VAL A 260 6.07 0.50 7.64
N LEU A 261 5.96 -0.67 8.28
CA LEU A 261 5.97 -0.79 9.75
C LEU A 261 7.32 -1.30 10.27
N GLN A 262 8.10 -1.98 9.44
CA GLN A 262 9.24 -2.78 9.86
C GLN A 262 10.59 -2.09 9.71
N HIS A 263 10.76 -1.16 8.76
CA HIS A 263 12.06 -0.58 8.46
C HIS A 263 12.01 0.91 8.11
N THR A 264 13.18 1.54 8.13
CA THR A 264 13.42 2.87 7.61
C THR A 264 14.49 2.81 6.51
N GLY A 265 14.70 3.91 5.81
CA GLY A 265 15.92 4.09 5.02
C GLY A 265 17.17 4.15 5.90
N ASN A 266 18.34 4.09 5.28
CA ASN A 266 19.63 4.09 6.02
C ASN A 266 20.03 5.44 6.64
N PHE A 267 19.19 6.45 6.55
CA PHE A 267 19.34 7.73 7.28
C PHE A 267 18.67 7.70 8.66
N GLY A 268 17.94 6.63 8.97
CA GLY A 268 17.17 6.48 10.20
C GLY A 268 15.89 7.29 10.19
N GLU A 269 15.02 7.01 11.13
CA GLU A 269 13.77 7.74 11.33
C GLU A 269 14.03 8.95 12.24
N SER A 270 13.58 10.12 11.83
CA SER A 270 13.90 11.40 12.47
C SER A 270 13.45 11.48 13.93
N HIS A 271 12.38 10.79 14.30
CA HIS A 271 11.87 10.73 15.66
C HIS A 271 12.74 9.86 16.58
N PHE A 272 13.26 8.75 16.10
CA PHE A 272 14.06 7.82 16.90
C PHE A 272 15.56 8.16 16.91
N CYS A 273 16.08 8.59 15.77
CA CYS A 273 17.49 8.85 15.60
C CYS A 273 17.71 10.02 14.61
N PRO A 274 17.62 11.27 15.06
CA PRO A 274 17.68 12.43 14.19
C PRO A 274 19.12 12.69 13.70
N LEU A 275 19.57 11.88 12.73
CA LEU A 275 20.87 12.04 12.09
C LEU A 275 20.91 13.22 11.13
N PHE A 276 19.77 13.55 10.56
CA PHE A 276 19.62 14.64 9.59
C PHE A 276 18.37 15.46 9.85
N THR A 277 18.40 16.70 9.37
CA THR A 277 17.23 17.55 9.22
C THR A 277 17.03 17.83 7.74
N LYS A 278 15.79 17.68 7.23
CA LYS A 278 15.47 17.97 5.82
C LYS A 278 14.98 19.40 5.68
N ASP A 279 15.70 20.21 4.89
CA ASP A 279 15.28 21.57 4.53
C ASP A 279 14.52 21.54 3.20
N THR A 280 13.20 21.50 3.29
CA THR A 280 12.30 21.47 2.12
C THR A 280 12.25 22.77 1.31
N THR A 281 12.89 23.85 1.82
CA THR A 281 13.00 25.11 1.07
C THR A 281 14.16 25.12 0.08
N LYS A 282 14.97 24.07 0.08
CA LYS A 282 16.12 23.88 -0.79
C LYS A 282 15.81 22.91 -1.94
N ASN A 283 16.75 22.78 -2.85
CA ASN A 283 16.64 21.79 -3.90
C ASN A 283 16.62 20.37 -3.32
N LEU A 284 15.47 19.74 -3.34
CA LEU A 284 15.27 18.39 -2.80
C LEU A 284 16.03 17.30 -3.57
N GLY A 285 16.50 17.58 -4.77
CA GLY A 285 17.38 16.70 -5.55
C GLY A 285 18.85 16.78 -5.18
N ASN A 286 19.23 17.76 -4.36
CA ASN A 286 20.60 17.90 -3.90
C ASN A 286 20.71 17.55 -2.42
N LEU A 287 21.25 16.37 -2.14
CA LEU A 287 21.39 15.85 -0.78
C LEU A 287 22.18 16.78 0.14
N GLU A 288 23.26 17.37 -0.35
CA GLU A 288 24.13 18.27 0.42
C GLU A 288 23.44 19.58 0.79
N ASP A 289 22.47 20.01 0.00
CA ASP A 289 21.70 21.23 0.26
C ASP A 289 20.51 20.99 1.18
N CYS A 290 19.76 19.91 0.97
CA CYS A 290 18.50 19.68 1.66
C CYS A 290 18.63 18.79 2.92
N MET A 291 19.63 17.93 3.00
CA MET A 291 19.84 17.02 4.12
C MET A 291 20.98 17.53 4.99
N ILE A 292 20.64 18.20 6.09
CA ILE A 292 21.63 18.81 7.01
C ILE A 292 21.95 17.81 8.11
N PRO A 293 23.21 17.34 8.24
CA PRO A 293 23.63 16.51 9.36
C PRO A 293 23.42 17.19 10.70
N THR A 294 22.85 16.50 11.67
CA THR A 294 22.65 17.03 13.01
C THR A 294 23.95 17.12 13.79
N ASP A 295 23.97 17.98 14.81
CA ASP A 295 25.10 18.10 15.74
C ASP A 295 25.47 16.76 16.39
N TYR A 296 24.50 15.88 16.59
CA TYR A 296 24.72 14.54 17.12
C TYR A 296 25.63 13.69 16.21
N LEU A 297 25.34 13.66 14.92
CA LEU A 297 26.19 12.96 13.95
C LEU A 297 27.56 13.61 13.84
N LEU A 298 27.62 14.94 13.70
CA LEU A 298 28.85 15.68 13.52
C LEU A 298 29.77 15.50 14.73
N ASN A 299 29.27 15.72 15.94
CA ASN A 299 30.06 15.64 17.18
C ASN A 299 30.55 14.21 17.47
N THR A 300 29.73 13.19 17.19
CA THR A 300 30.13 11.80 17.41
C THR A 300 31.36 11.41 16.61
N TYR A 301 31.51 11.97 15.41
CA TYR A 301 32.63 11.69 14.52
C TYR A 301 33.69 12.80 14.46
N GLY A 302 33.60 13.78 15.37
CA GLY A 302 34.58 14.88 15.48
C GLY A 302 34.56 15.84 14.31
N LEU A 303 33.43 15.98 13.62
CA LEU A 303 33.21 16.90 12.51
C LEU A 303 32.66 18.20 13.04
N THR A 304 33.01 19.31 12.43
CA THR A 304 32.63 20.66 12.89
C THR A 304 31.64 21.35 11.93
N SER A 305 31.38 20.78 10.76
CA SER A 305 30.44 21.34 9.82
C SER A 305 29.84 20.28 8.89
N ALA A 306 28.72 20.62 8.25
CA ALA A 306 28.06 19.78 7.24
C ALA A 306 28.99 19.54 6.04
N GLU A 307 29.72 20.54 5.61
CA GLU A 307 30.69 20.44 4.49
C GLU A 307 31.75 19.38 4.76
N GLN A 308 32.22 19.26 5.99
CA GLN A 308 33.19 18.23 6.37
C GLN A 308 32.55 16.81 6.29
N TYR A 309 31.30 16.67 6.66
CA TYR A 309 30.61 15.41 6.54
C TYR A 309 30.45 15.03 5.07
N TRP A 310 29.91 15.93 4.25
CA TRP A 310 29.68 15.67 2.83
C TRP A 310 30.95 15.50 2.00
N ALA A 311 32.08 16.04 2.45
CA ALA A 311 33.37 15.80 1.81
C ALA A 311 33.93 14.39 2.04
N GLN A 312 33.36 13.59 2.91
CA GLN A 312 33.80 12.21 3.13
C GLN A 312 33.33 11.31 1.98
N GLN A 313 34.01 10.17 1.84
CA GLN A 313 33.57 9.15 0.90
C GLN A 313 32.23 8.55 1.30
N PRO A 314 31.34 8.24 0.36
CA PRO A 314 30.01 7.67 0.64
C PRO A 314 30.04 6.44 1.54
N GLY A 315 31.02 5.54 1.38
CA GLY A 315 31.15 4.38 2.22
C GLY A 315 31.46 4.68 3.69
N ILE A 316 32.20 5.77 3.97
CA ILE A 316 32.44 6.24 5.35
C ILE A 316 31.15 6.82 5.92
N GLN A 317 30.48 7.66 5.17
CA GLN A 317 29.19 8.25 5.56
C GLN A 317 28.15 7.17 5.89
N TYR A 318 28.03 6.19 5.04
CA TYR A 318 27.13 5.06 5.25
C TYR A 318 27.44 4.32 6.57
N GLN A 319 28.70 3.96 6.82
CA GLN A 319 29.08 3.27 8.05
C GLN A 319 28.86 4.13 9.29
N GLN A 320 29.09 5.42 9.21
CA GLN A 320 28.84 6.34 10.31
C GLN A 320 27.35 6.36 10.67
N ARG A 321 26.47 6.54 9.68
CA ARG A 321 25.01 6.51 9.87
C ARG A 321 24.54 5.20 10.46
N LEU A 322 24.95 4.10 9.84
CA LEU A 322 24.56 2.77 10.25
C LEU A 322 24.99 2.46 11.70
N ASN A 323 26.22 2.83 12.07
CA ASN A 323 26.71 2.67 13.44
C ASN A 323 25.91 3.49 14.44
N LEU A 324 25.55 4.72 14.11
CA LEU A 324 24.74 5.55 14.99
C LEU A 324 23.34 4.98 15.19
N MET A 325 22.66 4.62 14.12
CA MET A 325 21.31 4.07 14.20
C MET A 325 21.23 2.80 15.06
N LYS A 326 22.23 1.96 15.02
CA LYS A 326 22.26 0.70 15.78
C LYS A 326 22.87 0.81 17.19
N ASN A 327 23.59 1.88 17.49
CA ASN A 327 24.26 2.09 18.77
C ASN A 327 23.79 3.33 19.51
N VAL A 328 22.70 3.94 19.06
CA VAL A 328 22.18 5.14 19.68
C VAL A 328 21.68 4.85 21.08
N THR A 329 22.14 5.67 22.01
CA THR A 329 21.47 5.88 23.28
C THR A 329 20.54 7.08 23.14
N TYR A 330 19.27 6.87 23.27
CA TYR A 330 18.25 7.85 22.99
C TYR A 330 17.93 8.67 24.24
N PRO A 331 17.72 9.99 24.18
CA PRO A 331 17.39 10.80 25.36
C PRO A 331 16.07 10.38 25.99
N GLY A 332 16.16 10.06 27.24
CA GLY A 332 15.00 9.53 28.01
C GLY A 332 14.68 8.07 27.78
N ASN A 333 15.52 7.35 27.37
CA ASN A 333 15.66 6.58 26.30
C ASN A 333 15.72 5.11 26.62
N LEU A 334 15.24 4.44 25.73
CA LEU A 334 15.05 3.02 25.66
C LEU A 334 16.38 2.28 25.48
N GLY A 335 17.44 3.01 25.53
CA GLY A 335 18.79 2.50 25.52
C GLY A 335 19.21 1.83 24.23
N ASN A 336 20.47 1.54 24.11
CA ASN A 336 20.93 0.72 23.03
C ASN A 336 21.93 -0.26 23.59
N GLY A 337 21.78 -1.22 24.14
CA GLY A 337 22.72 -2.14 24.74
C GLY A 337 23.81 -2.67 23.82
N THR A 338 23.85 -2.28 22.55
CA THR A 338 24.73 -2.92 21.56
C THR A 338 25.92 -2.08 21.18
N THR A 339 27.00 -2.76 20.89
CA THR A 339 28.26 -2.17 20.49
C THR A 339 28.61 -2.60 19.08
N GLY A 340 28.53 -1.71 18.14
CA GLY A 340 28.98 -1.94 16.77
C GLY A 340 28.14 -2.97 16.01
N ILE A 341 28.25 -2.89 14.70
CA ILE A 341 27.58 -3.82 13.80
C ILE A 341 28.64 -4.66 13.14
N PRO A 342 28.58 -5.98 13.29
CA PRO A 342 29.41 -6.88 12.51
C PRO A 342 29.15 -6.64 11.02
N GLU A 343 30.17 -6.73 10.20
CA GLU A 343 29.94 -6.78 8.76
C GLU A 343 29.19 -8.05 8.39
N ALA A 344 28.24 -7.93 7.45
CA ALA A 344 27.35 -9.04 7.08
C ALA A 344 28.07 -10.33 6.70
N LYS A 345 29.24 -10.22 6.05
CA LYS A 345 30.06 -11.36 5.66
C LYS A 345 30.68 -12.15 6.83
N ASP A 346 30.81 -11.51 8.00
CA ASP A 346 31.45 -12.07 9.17
C ASP A 346 30.46 -12.49 10.25
N TYR A 347 29.16 -12.31 9.97
CA TYR A 347 28.09 -12.46 10.92
C TYR A 347 27.41 -13.82 10.85
N GLU A 348 27.29 -14.47 12.00
CA GLU A 348 26.51 -15.70 12.18
C GLU A 348 25.49 -15.48 13.30
N MET A 349 24.20 -15.34 12.94
CA MET A 349 23.10 -15.07 13.87
C MET A 349 23.08 -16.03 15.07
N THR A 350 23.29 -17.31 14.80
CA THR A 350 23.29 -18.36 15.83
C THR A 350 24.38 -18.24 16.87
N LYS A 351 25.38 -17.40 16.63
CA LYS A 351 26.49 -17.17 17.58
C LYS A 351 26.29 -15.94 18.44
N MET A 352 25.28 -15.11 18.14
CA MET A 352 24.98 -13.91 18.93
C MET A 352 24.11 -14.24 20.14
N SER A 353 24.29 -13.46 21.20
CA SER A 353 23.37 -13.50 22.34
C SER A 353 22.07 -12.78 21.99
N THR A 354 21.00 -13.10 22.70
CA THR A 354 19.71 -12.41 22.56
C THR A 354 19.83 -10.90 22.75
N SER A 355 20.72 -10.45 23.64
CA SER A 355 20.94 -9.01 23.87
C SER A 355 21.61 -8.29 22.70
N GLU A 356 22.25 -9.01 21.80
CA GLU A 356 22.90 -8.44 20.62
C GLU A 356 21.96 -8.38 19.42
N ILE A 357 21.11 -9.38 19.23
CA ILE A 357 20.14 -9.43 18.12
C ILE A 357 18.79 -8.82 18.51
N TYR A 358 18.38 -8.94 19.76
CA TYR A 358 17.10 -8.53 20.26
C TYR A 358 17.22 -7.90 21.66
N ASN A 359 17.05 -6.59 21.72
CA ASN A 359 16.93 -5.87 22.98
C ASN A 359 15.62 -5.05 22.92
N PRO A 360 14.60 -5.38 23.73
CA PRO A 360 13.30 -4.73 23.65
C PRO A 360 13.33 -3.23 24.01
N ASN A 361 14.47 -2.73 24.48
CA ASN A 361 14.66 -1.32 24.79
C ASN A 361 15.36 -0.53 23.68
N ASN A 362 15.80 -1.17 22.59
CA ASN A 362 16.38 -0.47 21.45
C ASN A 362 15.30 -0.02 20.48
N TYR A 363 15.57 1.02 19.73
CA TYR A 363 14.70 1.45 18.63
C TYR A 363 14.89 0.63 17.35
N TYR A 364 16.09 0.11 17.15
CA TYR A 364 16.45 -0.73 16.00
C TYR A 364 16.95 -2.08 16.49
N HIS A 365 16.70 -3.12 15.71
CA HIS A 365 17.37 -4.39 15.95
C HIS A 365 18.85 -4.23 15.64
N SER A 366 19.68 -4.65 16.57
CA SER A 366 21.14 -4.52 16.47
C SER A 366 21.78 -5.65 15.69
N GLY A 367 20.98 -6.47 15.07
CA GLY A 367 21.45 -7.62 14.33
C GLY A 367 22.22 -7.20 13.11
N TYR A 368 22.44 -7.89 12.34
CA TYR A 368 22.96 -8.20 11.09
C TYR A 368 22.48 -7.34 9.90
N PHE A 369 23.37 -7.01 9.06
CA PHE A 369 23.14 -6.12 7.95
C PHE A 369 22.05 -6.62 6.99
N GLN A 370 22.15 -7.85 6.55
CA GLN A 370 21.15 -8.49 5.69
C GLN A 370 21.27 -10.00 5.88
N ASN A 371 20.16 -10.68 6.13
CA ASN A 371 20.21 -12.12 6.24
C ASN A 371 20.48 -12.77 4.87
N PRO A 372 21.57 -13.54 4.70
CA PRO A 372 21.85 -14.20 3.43
C PRO A 372 20.84 -15.29 3.09
N ASN A 373 20.08 -15.77 4.06
CA ASN A 373 18.98 -16.70 3.85
C ASN A 373 17.65 -15.96 4.10
N TYR A 374 17.12 -15.35 3.05
CA TYR A 374 15.87 -14.59 3.11
C TYR A 374 14.68 -15.38 3.68
N ASP A 375 14.70 -16.70 3.61
CA ASP A 375 13.65 -17.58 4.12
C ASP A 375 13.91 -18.06 5.56
N ASP A 376 14.88 -17.49 6.25
CA ASP A 376 15.18 -17.82 7.64
C ASP A 376 14.30 -16.96 8.59
N TRP A 377 13.93 -17.55 9.74
CA TRP A 377 13.16 -16.85 10.78
C TRP A 377 13.87 -15.59 11.31
N THR A 378 15.19 -15.56 11.25
CA THR A 378 16.01 -14.44 11.70
C THR A 378 15.85 -13.18 10.87
N THR A 379 15.18 -13.26 9.71
CA THR A 379 14.82 -12.08 8.91
C THR A 379 13.97 -11.06 9.69
N LYS A 380 13.32 -11.48 10.77
CA LYS A 380 12.53 -10.62 11.65
C LYS A 380 13.37 -9.71 12.56
N PHE A 381 14.69 -9.94 12.59
CA PHE A 381 15.63 -9.21 13.43
C PHE A 381 16.83 -8.68 12.64
N ALA A 382 16.70 -8.62 11.33
CA ALA A 382 17.77 -8.21 10.43
C ALA A 382 17.25 -7.29 9.33
N GLN A 383 18.12 -6.49 8.76
CA GLN A 383 17.77 -5.66 7.60
C GLN A 383 17.28 -6.52 6.44
N ILE A 384 16.21 -6.06 5.78
CA ILE A 384 15.66 -6.73 4.61
C ILE A 384 16.53 -6.55 3.37
N ALA A 385 17.11 -5.35 3.23
CA ALA A 385 18.02 -4.97 2.15
C ALA A 385 19.15 -4.08 2.71
N GLY A 386 20.14 -3.77 1.90
CA GLY A 386 21.31 -3.02 2.35
C GLY A 386 21.05 -1.60 2.85
N ASP A 387 19.93 -1.03 2.50
CA ASP A 387 19.50 0.33 2.78
C ASP A 387 18.19 0.42 3.61
N CYS A 388 17.66 -0.70 4.06
CA CYS A 388 16.46 -0.78 4.89
C CYS A 388 16.82 -1.18 6.32
N VAL A 389 16.98 -0.19 7.21
CA VAL A 389 17.34 -0.43 8.60
C VAL A 389 16.14 -0.98 9.37
N ASP A 390 16.34 -2.11 10.04
CA ASP A 390 15.30 -2.85 10.73
C ASP A 390 14.86 -2.15 12.03
N LEU A 391 13.58 -1.87 12.16
CA LEU A 391 12.98 -1.31 13.38
C LEU A 391 12.69 -2.42 14.40
N ASN A 392 12.94 -2.12 15.67
CA ASN A 392 12.57 -3.01 16.77
C ASN A 392 11.07 -2.87 17.07
N THR A 393 10.26 -3.60 16.32
CA THR A 393 8.79 -3.56 16.43
C THR A 393 8.27 -4.14 17.74
N GLU A 394 9.10 -4.86 18.50
CA GLU A 394 8.82 -5.37 19.84
C GLU A 394 8.97 -4.30 20.93
N ASN A 395 9.60 -3.18 20.60
CA ASN A 395 9.69 -2.05 21.51
C ASN A 395 8.36 -1.27 21.50
N PRO A 396 7.65 -1.19 22.65
CA PRO A 396 6.36 -0.51 22.70
C PRO A 396 6.40 0.95 22.23
N ALA A 397 7.48 1.68 22.48
CA ALA A 397 7.59 3.06 22.04
C ALA A 397 7.75 3.20 20.53
N VAL A 398 8.37 2.23 19.85
CA VAL A 398 8.44 2.19 18.39
C VAL A 398 7.06 1.89 17.82
N ALA A 399 6.38 0.88 18.35
CA ALA A 399 5.07 0.49 17.88
C ALA A 399 4.02 1.58 18.12
N GLU A 400 4.02 2.21 19.31
CA GLU A 400 3.13 3.32 19.65
C GLU A 400 3.33 4.50 18.69
N TYR A 401 4.56 4.93 18.47
CA TYR A 401 4.86 6.00 17.52
C TYR A 401 4.36 5.69 16.10
N ILE A 402 4.60 4.48 15.61
CA ILE A 402 4.17 4.08 14.26
C ILE A 402 2.65 4.01 14.17
N THR A 403 1.97 3.43 15.17
CA THR A 403 0.51 3.34 15.17
C THR A 403 -0.17 4.69 15.32
N ASP A 404 0.36 5.57 16.15
CA ASP A 404 -0.13 6.94 16.28
C ASP A 404 0.04 7.70 14.96
N THR A 405 1.21 7.59 14.36
CA THR A 405 1.53 8.26 13.10
C THR A 405 0.64 7.80 11.95
N TYR A 406 0.49 6.48 11.75
CA TYR A 406 -0.40 5.99 10.71
C TYR A 406 -1.89 6.13 11.06
N GLY A 407 -2.23 6.19 12.35
CA GLY A 407 -3.55 6.61 12.81
C GLY A 407 -3.93 8.01 12.34
N GLU A 408 -2.93 8.93 12.21
CA GLU A 408 -3.15 10.26 11.63
C GLU A 408 -3.55 10.18 10.15
N TYR A 409 -2.93 9.29 9.34
CA TYR A 409 -3.31 9.11 7.94
C TYR A 409 -4.72 8.50 7.80
N ILE A 410 -5.10 7.57 8.67
CA ILE A 410 -6.48 7.05 8.71
C ILE A 410 -7.47 8.19 8.94
N ALA A 411 -7.18 9.06 9.90
CA ALA A 411 -8.07 10.15 10.23
C ALA A 411 -8.06 11.30 9.20
N ARG A 412 -7.04 11.38 8.33
CA ARG A 412 -7.06 12.25 7.13
C ARG A 412 -8.02 11.75 6.06
N GLY A 413 -8.43 10.47 6.12
CA GLY A 413 -9.42 9.89 5.22
C GLY A 413 -8.97 8.67 4.43
N VAL A 414 -7.77 8.16 4.63
CA VAL A 414 -7.30 6.92 3.98
C VAL A 414 -8.23 5.75 4.33
N ASP A 415 -8.61 4.93 3.34
CA ASP A 415 -9.63 3.89 3.46
C ASP A 415 -9.09 2.51 3.79
N GLY A 416 -7.78 2.35 3.74
CA GLY A 416 -7.10 1.11 4.08
C GLY A 416 -5.60 1.20 3.88
N PHE A 417 -4.89 0.18 4.34
CA PHE A 417 -3.45 0.07 4.18
C PHE A 417 -3.05 -1.19 3.41
N ARG A 418 -2.13 -1.02 2.47
CA ARG A 418 -1.23 -2.10 2.11
C ARG A 418 -0.04 -2.03 3.05
N VAL A 419 0.23 -3.11 3.77
CA VAL A 419 1.32 -3.16 4.73
C VAL A 419 2.50 -3.89 4.11
N ASP A 420 3.58 -3.14 3.95
CA ASP A 420 4.84 -3.65 3.41
C ASP A 420 5.50 -4.63 4.38
N THR A 421 6.22 -5.61 3.84
CA THR A 421 7.13 -6.49 4.60
C THR A 421 6.54 -7.14 5.87
N VAL A 422 5.24 -7.45 5.89
CA VAL A 422 4.55 -8.07 7.05
C VAL A 422 5.27 -9.30 7.57
N ARG A 423 5.82 -10.10 6.68
CA ARG A 423 6.58 -11.31 7.02
C ARG A 423 7.80 -11.03 7.91
N HIS A 424 8.33 -9.81 7.89
CA HIS A 424 9.50 -9.42 8.68
C HIS A 424 9.14 -8.94 10.10
N ILE A 425 7.87 -9.01 10.47
CA ILE A 425 7.38 -8.76 11.84
C ILE A 425 6.78 -10.05 12.39
N PRO A 426 7.12 -10.47 13.63
CA PRO A 426 6.47 -11.63 14.24
C PRO A 426 4.95 -11.44 14.34
N ARG A 427 4.17 -12.47 13.97
CA ARG A 427 2.69 -12.37 13.99
C ARG A 427 2.12 -11.91 15.34
N VAL A 428 2.70 -12.36 16.45
CA VAL A 428 2.24 -11.96 17.78
C VAL A 428 2.40 -10.47 17.99
N VAL A 429 3.50 -9.89 17.52
CA VAL A 429 3.75 -8.44 17.57
C VAL A 429 2.76 -7.70 16.69
N LEU A 430 2.55 -8.15 15.45
CA LEU A 430 1.51 -7.59 14.58
C LEU A 430 0.13 -7.58 15.26
N ASN A 431 -0.28 -8.71 15.84
CA ASN A 431 -1.57 -8.80 16.50
C ASN A 431 -1.70 -7.85 17.70
N LEU A 432 -0.66 -7.77 18.55
CA LEU A 432 -0.72 -7.02 19.81
C LEU A 432 -0.43 -5.53 19.65
N MET A 433 0.49 -5.17 18.73
CA MET A 433 1.04 -3.81 18.66
C MET A 433 0.51 -2.99 17.50
N PHE A 434 0.07 -3.64 16.42
CA PHE A 434 -0.31 -2.90 15.20
C PHE A 434 -1.76 -3.13 14.80
N ASN A 435 -2.15 -4.37 14.54
CA ASN A 435 -3.45 -4.64 13.90
C ASN A 435 -4.62 -4.10 14.70
N GLN A 436 -4.66 -4.38 16.01
CA GLN A 436 -5.76 -3.93 16.84
C GLN A 436 -5.80 -2.41 16.97
N GLN A 437 -4.65 -1.78 17.20
CA GLN A 437 -4.55 -0.33 17.39
C GLN A 437 -4.93 0.45 16.13
N LEU A 438 -4.47 -0.01 14.96
CA LEU A 438 -4.84 0.59 13.68
C LEU A 438 -6.32 0.40 13.34
N MET A 439 -6.89 -0.78 13.66
CA MET A 439 -8.33 -1.02 13.49
C MET A 439 -9.17 -0.18 14.46
N ASP A 440 -8.69 0.02 15.69
CA ASP A 440 -9.35 0.91 16.66
C ASP A 440 -9.28 2.38 16.21
N ALA A 441 -8.15 2.80 15.63
CA ALA A 441 -8.02 4.13 15.04
C ALA A 441 -8.97 4.32 13.85
N ALA A 442 -9.12 3.30 13.00
CA ALA A 442 -10.06 3.31 11.89
C ALA A 442 -11.52 3.41 12.38
N ALA A 443 -11.88 2.62 13.41
CA ALA A 443 -13.21 2.71 14.02
C ALA A 443 -13.47 4.09 14.64
N ALA A 444 -12.47 4.67 15.31
CA ALA A 444 -12.57 6.03 15.84
C ALA A 444 -12.69 7.12 14.76
N ALA A 445 -12.11 6.87 13.58
CA ALA A 445 -12.24 7.74 12.41
C ALA A 445 -13.54 7.49 11.61
N GLY A 446 -14.44 6.60 12.09
CA GLY A 446 -15.70 6.29 11.40
C GLY A 446 -15.55 5.33 10.22
N LYS A 447 -14.46 4.60 10.09
CA LYS A 447 -14.17 3.69 8.97
C LYS A 447 -14.31 2.20 9.37
N PRO A 448 -15.55 1.68 9.52
CA PRO A 448 -15.77 0.31 10.01
C PRO A 448 -15.30 -0.77 9.04
N ASN A 449 -15.15 -0.43 7.76
CA ASN A 449 -14.72 -1.32 6.69
C ASN A 449 -13.25 -1.10 6.26
N PHE A 450 -12.43 -0.50 7.14
CA PHE A 450 -11.01 -0.31 6.89
C PHE A 450 -10.32 -1.65 6.64
N LEU A 451 -9.60 -1.76 5.52
CA LEU A 451 -8.90 -2.99 5.14
C LEU A 451 -7.39 -2.80 5.28
N MET A 452 -6.75 -3.71 5.98
CA MET A 452 -5.29 -3.90 5.92
C MET A 452 -4.96 -5.20 5.20
N PHE A 453 -4.12 -5.12 4.16
CA PHE A 453 -3.64 -6.29 3.46
C PHE A 453 -2.11 -6.25 3.34
N GLY A 454 -1.48 -7.34 3.72
CA GLY A 454 -0.05 -7.39 3.92
C GLY A 454 0.72 -8.06 2.80
N GLU A 455 1.90 -7.52 2.52
CA GLU A 455 2.89 -8.22 1.75
C GLU A 455 3.55 -9.30 2.61
N ILE A 456 3.09 -10.52 2.43
CA ILE A 456 3.68 -11.70 3.07
C ILE A 456 4.42 -12.47 1.98
N CYS A 457 5.51 -11.88 1.51
CA CYS A 457 6.28 -12.39 0.39
C CYS A 457 6.86 -13.77 0.72
N THR A 458 6.24 -14.80 0.16
CA THR A 458 6.76 -16.16 0.23
C THR A 458 7.28 -16.56 -1.15
N ARG A 459 8.49 -17.10 -1.19
CA ARG A 459 9.09 -17.57 -2.43
C ARG A 459 8.62 -18.95 -2.85
N TYR A 460 7.70 -19.54 -2.09
CA TYR A 460 7.20 -20.88 -2.30
C TYR A 460 5.68 -20.87 -2.42
N THR A 461 5.18 -21.70 -3.30
CA THR A 461 3.75 -21.95 -3.46
C THR A 461 3.16 -22.85 -2.38
N GLN A 462 4.00 -23.34 -1.48
CA GLN A 462 3.58 -24.19 -0.37
C GLN A 462 3.13 -23.36 0.81
N VAL A 463 2.03 -23.73 1.40
CA VAL A 463 1.46 -23.06 2.59
C VAL A 463 2.40 -23.18 3.80
N TRP A 464 3.14 -24.29 3.89
CA TRP A 464 4.09 -24.58 4.98
C TRP A 464 5.48 -24.80 4.41
N TYR A 465 6.27 -23.75 4.35
CA TYR A 465 7.62 -23.91 3.88
C TYR A 465 8.56 -24.38 5.01
N ARG A 466 9.21 -25.53 4.81
CA ARG A 466 10.16 -26.12 5.78
C ARG A 466 9.62 -26.27 7.21
N GLY A 467 8.32 -26.23 7.41
CA GLY A 467 7.71 -26.32 8.74
C GLY A 467 7.75 -25.03 9.56
N HIS A 468 8.24 -23.92 8.98
CA HIS A 468 8.27 -22.62 9.63
C HIS A 468 6.99 -21.83 9.37
N ALA A 469 6.36 -21.39 10.42
CA ALA A 469 5.13 -20.66 10.42
C ALA A 469 5.22 -19.29 9.76
N GLU A 470 6.25 -18.60 10.13
CA GLU A 470 6.47 -17.21 9.80
C GLU A 470 6.76 -17.01 8.30
N GLU A 471 6.80 -18.09 7.55
CA GLU A 471 6.98 -18.10 6.10
C GLU A 471 5.69 -18.44 5.35
N SER A 472 4.56 -18.54 6.07
CA SER A 472 3.24 -18.89 5.54
C SER A 472 2.29 -17.70 5.56
N ALA A 473 1.85 -17.23 4.39
CA ALA A 473 0.91 -16.11 4.30
C ALA A 473 -0.40 -16.34 5.07
N PRO A 474 -1.05 -17.51 5.01
CA PRO A 474 -2.27 -17.76 5.76
C PRO A 474 -2.14 -17.57 7.27
N TYR A 475 -0.98 -17.89 7.83
CA TYR A 475 -0.71 -17.79 9.26
C TYR A 475 -0.96 -16.37 9.79
N TYR A 476 -0.60 -15.34 9.03
CA TYR A 476 -0.77 -13.95 9.42
C TYR A 476 -2.22 -13.46 9.42
N THR A 477 -3.12 -14.19 8.77
CA THR A 477 -4.55 -13.83 8.75
C THR A 477 -5.31 -14.25 10.02
N TRP A 478 -4.65 -14.92 10.96
CA TRP A 478 -5.22 -15.44 12.20
C TRP A 478 -4.69 -14.71 13.42
N LYS A 479 -5.56 -14.48 14.42
CA LYS A 479 -5.16 -14.06 15.77
C LYS A 479 -4.40 -15.16 16.47
N GLU A 480 -3.41 -14.78 17.30
CA GLU A 480 -2.80 -15.71 18.25
C GLU A 480 -3.79 -16.06 19.34
N SER A 481 -4.07 -17.35 19.53
CA SER A 481 -5.02 -17.87 20.50
C SER A 481 -4.34 -18.55 21.68
N ASN A 482 -3.04 -18.85 21.63
CA ASN A 482 -2.32 -19.42 22.75
C ASN A 482 -2.20 -18.42 23.90
N SER A 483 -2.69 -18.78 25.09
CA SER A 483 -2.70 -17.90 26.26
C SER A 483 -1.31 -17.40 26.67
N LYS A 484 -0.22 -18.09 26.28
CA LYS A 484 1.15 -17.64 26.53
C LYS A 484 1.46 -16.33 25.79
N TRP A 485 0.91 -16.13 24.58
CA TRP A 485 1.23 -15.00 23.71
C TRP A 485 0.01 -14.17 23.30
N ALA A 486 -1.20 -14.56 23.66
CA ALA A 486 -2.42 -13.84 23.25
C ALA A 486 -2.49 -12.38 23.76
N ASN A 487 -1.75 -12.06 24.85
CA ASN A 487 -1.73 -10.71 25.42
C ASN A 487 -0.31 -10.17 25.68
N SER A 488 0.72 -10.94 25.35
CA SER A 488 2.11 -10.53 25.50
C SER A 488 3.01 -11.52 24.77
N TRP A 489 4.23 -11.11 24.47
CA TRP A 489 5.23 -12.05 23.97
C TRP A 489 6.35 -12.27 24.98
N ASN A 490 6.92 -13.44 24.94
CA ASN A 490 8.12 -13.81 25.68
C ASN A 490 8.91 -14.79 24.81
N TRP A 491 9.83 -14.23 24.07
CA TRP A 491 10.64 -15.02 23.13
C TRP A 491 11.70 -15.88 23.81
N GLY A 492 12.08 -15.61 25.05
CA GLY A 492 13.13 -16.33 25.76
C GLY A 492 14.40 -15.49 25.90
N THR A 493 15.47 -16.17 26.33
CA THR A 493 16.76 -15.55 26.69
C THR A 493 17.91 -15.97 25.79
N SER A 494 17.68 -16.84 24.83
CA SER A 494 18.64 -17.27 23.82
C SER A 494 18.04 -17.31 22.43
N VAL A 495 18.91 -17.33 21.41
CA VAL A 495 18.49 -17.42 19.99
C VAL A 495 17.67 -18.70 19.74
N GLU A 496 18.07 -19.84 20.36
CA GLU A 496 17.32 -21.08 20.26
C GLU A 496 15.94 -20.97 20.87
N GLU A 497 15.83 -20.38 22.08
CA GLU A 497 14.52 -20.18 22.71
C GLU A 497 13.60 -19.29 21.89
N ILE A 498 14.12 -18.23 21.27
CA ILE A 498 13.36 -17.34 20.37
C ILE A 498 12.81 -18.15 19.20
N ASN A 499 13.66 -18.88 18.49
CA ASN A 499 13.25 -19.70 17.36
C ASN A 499 12.23 -20.77 17.77
N ASP A 500 12.45 -21.46 18.89
CA ASP A 500 11.55 -22.50 19.38
C ASP A 500 10.18 -21.91 19.76
N ASN A 501 10.14 -20.74 20.39
CA ASN A 501 8.88 -20.07 20.74
C ASN A 501 8.13 -19.61 19.49
N MET A 502 8.81 -19.11 18.47
CA MET A 502 8.20 -18.78 17.18
C MET A 502 7.60 -20.02 16.51
N ASN A 503 8.31 -21.13 16.50
CA ASN A 503 7.79 -22.39 15.98
C ASN A 503 6.59 -22.92 16.79
N LEU A 504 6.57 -22.73 18.12
CA LEU A 504 5.44 -23.13 18.94
C LEU A 504 4.15 -22.33 18.62
N THR A 505 4.25 -21.06 18.26
CA THR A 505 3.06 -20.28 17.81
C THR A 505 2.47 -20.90 16.54
N PHE A 506 3.31 -21.41 15.66
CA PHE A 506 2.88 -22.09 14.45
C PHE A 506 2.27 -23.47 14.71
N ASP A 507 2.91 -24.26 15.54
CA ASP A 507 2.39 -25.58 15.89
C ASP A 507 1.03 -25.46 16.59
N HIS A 508 0.86 -24.43 17.42
CA HIS A 508 -0.43 -24.11 18.03
C HIS A 508 -1.49 -23.78 16.98
N TYR A 509 -1.16 -22.88 16.06
CA TYR A 509 -2.04 -22.53 14.92
C TYR A 509 -2.47 -23.76 14.12
N LYS A 510 -1.56 -24.67 13.81
CA LYS A 510 -1.86 -25.90 13.07
C LYS A 510 -2.79 -26.86 13.82
N GLN A 511 -2.71 -26.88 15.16
CA GLN A 511 -3.48 -27.80 15.99
C GLN A 511 -4.85 -27.23 16.36
N GLU A 512 -4.91 -25.94 16.69
CA GLU A 512 -6.11 -25.32 17.22
C GLU A 512 -7.04 -24.85 16.11
N ASP A 513 -6.47 -24.35 15.05
CA ASP A 513 -7.24 -23.76 13.96
C ASP A 513 -7.59 -24.75 12.85
N ASP A 514 -7.49 -26.06 13.08
CA ASP A 514 -7.75 -27.11 12.10
C ASP A 514 -8.21 -26.55 10.73
N PRO A 515 -7.29 -26.35 9.76
CA PRO A 515 -7.62 -25.66 8.52
C PRO A 515 -8.75 -26.34 7.74
N SER A 516 -8.97 -27.65 7.97
CA SER A 516 -10.03 -28.39 7.31
C SER A 516 -11.43 -28.05 7.82
N ALA A 517 -11.53 -27.49 9.03
CA ALA A 517 -12.78 -27.11 9.68
C ALA A 517 -13.15 -25.63 9.51
N GLN A 518 -12.23 -24.81 8.96
CA GLN A 518 -12.47 -23.38 8.85
C GLN A 518 -13.55 -23.03 7.82
N PRO A 519 -14.33 -21.96 8.06
CA PRO A 519 -15.33 -21.45 7.14
C PRO A 519 -14.65 -20.68 5.99
N THR A 520 -13.81 -21.35 5.24
CA THR A 520 -13.18 -20.80 4.03
C THR A 520 -14.15 -20.83 2.87
N SER A 521 -13.74 -20.24 1.74
CA SER A 521 -14.54 -20.13 0.54
C SER A 521 -15.30 -21.41 0.20
N GLN A 522 -14.61 -22.54 0.11
CA GLN A 522 -15.24 -23.78 -0.28
C GLN A 522 -16.11 -24.41 0.82
N ASN A 523 -15.67 -24.36 2.07
CA ASN A 523 -16.37 -24.96 3.20
C ASN A 523 -17.69 -24.26 3.49
N ALA A 524 -17.75 -22.93 3.45
CA ALA A 524 -18.96 -22.17 3.70
C ALA A 524 -20.07 -22.50 2.71
N PHE A 525 -19.74 -22.77 1.44
CA PHE A 525 -20.71 -23.18 0.44
C PHE A 525 -21.26 -24.60 0.69
N LEU A 526 -20.42 -25.51 1.17
CA LEU A 526 -20.77 -26.94 1.37
C LEU A 526 -21.71 -27.19 2.54
N ASN A 527 -21.88 -26.28 3.46
CA ASN A 527 -22.80 -26.40 4.60
C ASN A 527 -24.29 -26.29 4.24
N GLY A 528 -24.63 -26.65 3.03
CA GLY A 528 -25.99 -26.61 2.50
C GLY A 528 -26.09 -25.65 1.32
N LEU A 529 -27.31 -25.31 0.94
CA LEU A 529 -27.58 -24.39 -0.15
C LEU A 529 -27.57 -22.92 0.28
N THR A 530 -27.19 -22.64 1.52
CA THR A 530 -27.11 -21.29 2.07
C THR A 530 -25.66 -20.92 2.29
N TYR A 531 -25.31 -19.70 1.95
CA TYR A 531 -24.03 -19.09 2.29
C TYR A 531 -23.97 -18.80 3.81
N HIS A 532 -22.83 -19.08 4.40
CA HIS A 532 -22.56 -18.69 5.79
C HIS A 532 -21.46 -17.65 5.80
N THR A 533 -21.70 -16.52 6.46
CA THR A 533 -20.64 -15.55 6.72
C THR A 533 -19.56 -16.21 7.57
N PRO A 534 -18.31 -16.21 7.15
CA PRO A 534 -17.21 -16.75 7.93
C PRO A 534 -17.11 -16.09 9.30
N ASP A 535 -16.65 -16.85 10.30
CA ASP A 535 -16.37 -16.29 11.62
C ASP A 535 -15.10 -15.43 11.58
N ARG A 536 -15.28 -14.12 11.61
CA ARG A 536 -14.20 -13.15 11.61
C ARG A 536 -13.64 -12.84 13.02
N SER A 537 -14.22 -13.43 14.07
CA SER A 537 -13.77 -13.16 15.45
C SER A 537 -12.32 -13.58 15.71
N ARG A 538 -11.81 -14.52 14.91
CA ARG A 538 -10.43 -14.99 14.95
C ARG A 538 -9.54 -14.38 13.86
N ALA A 539 -10.05 -13.49 13.06
CA ALA A 539 -9.24 -12.75 12.07
C ALA A 539 -8.25 -11.84 12.81
N SER A 540 -7.04 -11.76 12.28
CA SER A 540 -5.98 -10.93 12.87
C SER A 540 -6.21 -9.43 12.64
N GLY A 541 -7.05 -9.07 11.68
CA GLY A 541 -7.13 -7.70 11.12
C GLY A 541 -6.15 -7.44 9.98
N MET A 542 -5.27 -8.41 9.69
CA MET A 542 -4.38 -8.38 8.53
C MET A 542 -4.83 -9.44 7.52
N GLU A 543 -5.19 -9.01 6.33
CA GLU A 543 -5.44 -9.90 5.20
C GLU A 543 -4.14 -10.08 4.38
N ALA A 544 -4.15 -10.91 3.36
CA ALA A 544 -2.93 -11.20 2.62
C ALA A 544 -3.01 -10.77 1.16
N ILE A 545 -1.91 -10.27 0.62
CA ILE A 545 -1.65 -10.41 -0.81
C ILE A 545 -1.43 -11.90 -1.08
N ASP A 546 -2.17 -12.48 -2.03
CA ASP A 546 -2.10 -13.90 -2.32
C ASP A 546 -0.87 -14.26 -3.15
N PHE A 547 0.28 -14.28 -2.50
CA PHE A 547 1.55 -14.61 -3.15
C PHE A 547 1.57 -16.01 -3.75
N THR A 548 0.79 -16.94 -3.21
CA THR A 548 0.74 -18.31 -3.77
C THR A 548 0.07 -18.31 -5.14
N MET A 549 -1.05 -17.58 -5.31
CA MET A 549 -1.67 -17.38 -6.61
C MET A 549 -0.81 -16.50 -7.52
N HIS A 550 -0.32 -15.37 -7.01
CA HIS A 550 0.54 -14.45 -7.76
C HIS A 550 1.67 -15.18 -8.48
N ARG A 551 2.42 -15.98 -7.76
CA ARG A 551 3.55 -16.73 -8.33
C ARG A 551 3.16 -17.75 -9.41
N MET A 552 1.90 -18.20 -9.41
CA MET A 552 1.39 -19.21 -10.35
C MET A 552 0.65 -18.61 -11.54
N PHE A 553 0.44 -17.30 -11.61
CA PHE A 553 -0.22 -16.65 -12.76
C PHE A 553 0.58 -16.66 -14.07
N GLY A 554 1.64 -17.44 -14.15
CA GLY A 554 2.17 -17.85 -15.46
C GLY A 554 1.06 -18.51 -16.33
N SER A 555 0.05 -19.11 -15.69
CA SER A 555 -1.24 -19.44 -16.30
C SER A 555 -2.37 -19.38 -15.26
N ALA A 556 -3.55 -18.91 -15.64
CA ALA A 556 -4.73 -18.87 -14.80
C ALA A 556 -5.09 -20.24 -14.18
N SER A 557 -4.95 -21.32 -14.93
CA SER A 557 -5.25 -22.67 -14.43
C SER A 557 -4.30 -23.12 -13.31
N ASN A 558 -3.04 -22.72 -13.32
CA ASN A 558 -2.10 -23.01 -12.24
C ASN A 558 -2.44 -22.19 -10.98
N ALA A 559 -2.73 -20.91 -11.15
CA ALA A 559 -3.16 -20.04 -10.05
C ALA A 559 -4.46 -20.55 -9.40
N TYR A 560 -5.43 -20.97 -10.23
CA TYR A 560 -6.66 -21.61 -9.74
C TYR A 560 -6.37 -22.90 -8.96
N GLY A 561 -5.51 -23.75 -9.49
CA GLY A 561 -5.15 -25.03 -8.86
C GLY A 561 -4.50 -24.86 -7.49
N VAL A 562 -3.60 -23.88 -7.33
CA VAL A 562 -2.96 -23.62 -6.03
C VAL A 562 -3.97 -23.05 -5.03
N ALA A 563 -4.83 -22.12 -5.44
CA ALA A 563 -5.86 -21.56 -4.57
C ALA A 563 -6.80 -22.65 -4.00
N LEU A 564 -7.25 -23.58 -4.83
CA LEU A 564 -8.08 -24.70 -4.38
C LEU A 564 -7.44 -25.55 -3.27
N SER A 565 -6.12 -25.60 -3.20
CA SER A 565 -5.39 -26.33 -2.18
C SER A 565 -5.07 -25.50 -0.93
N SER A 566 -4.94 -24.19 -1.07
CA SER A 566 -4.46 -23.29 -0.02
C SER A 566 -5.57 -22.50 0.71
N ASP A 567 -6.72 -22.28 0.07
CA ASP A 567 -7.76 -21.39 0.62
C ASP A 567 -8.25 -21.77 2.01
N LYS A 568 -8.32 -23.06 2.31
CA LYS A 568 -8.72 -23.55 3.63
C LYS A 568 -7.80 -23.17 4.78
N TYR A 569 -6.62 -22.63 4.49
CA TYR A 569 -5.65 -22.20 5.50
C TYR A 569 -5.77 -20.72 5.87
N TYR A 570 -6.37 -19.89 5.01
CA TYR A 570 -6.68 -18.50 5.33
C TYR A 570 -7.87 -18.38 6.28
N ASN A 571 -7.95 -17.30 7.04
CA ASN A 571 -9.15 -17.01 7.81
C ASN A 571 -10.36 -16.83 6.89
N ASP A 572 -10.22 -15.99 5.85
CA ASP A 572 -11.20 -15.88 4.75
C ASP A 572 -10.48 -15.40 3.47
N ALA A 573 -10.27 -16.33 2.54
CA ALA A 573 -9.59 -16.04 1.29
C ALA A 573 -10.36 -15.07 0.36
N THR A 574 -11.62 -14.76 0.64
CA THR A 574 -12.38 -13.77 -0.13
C THR A 574 -11.88 -12.33 0.10
N TYR A 575 -11.07 -12.09 1.14
CA TYR A 575 -10.43 -10.81 1.41
C TYR A 575 -8.99 -10.71 0.87
N ASN A 576 -8.43 -11.80 0.33
CA ASN A 576 -7.07 -11.75 -0.22
C ASN A 576 -7.02 -10.82 -1.45
N VAL A 577 -5.99 -9.99 -1.52
CA VAL A 577 -5.70 -9.18 -2.71
C VAL A 577 -4.88 -10.00 -3.71
N MET A 578 -5.25 -9.93 -4.99
CA MET A 578 -4.62 -10.70 -6.05
C MET A 578 -4.11 -9.79 -7.16
N TYR A 579 -2.92 -10.05 -7.65
CA TYR A 579 -2.38 -9.42 -8.86
C TYR A 579 -1.54 -10.41 -9.68
N VAL A 580 -1.35 -10.12 -10.96
CA VAL A 580 -0.46 -10.89 -11.85
C VAL A 580 0.97 -10.35 -11.75
N ASP A 581 1.19 -9.08 -12.07
CA ASP A 581 2.47 -8.41 -11.84
C ASP A 581 2.32 -7.20 -10.91
N SER A 582 3.43 -6.76 -10.35
CA SER A 582 3.53 -5.63 -9.45
C SER A 582 4.78 -4.80 -9.73
N HIS A 583 5.10 -3.87 -8.83
CA HIS A 583 6.32 -3.08 -8.90
C HIS A 583 7.60 -3.87 -8.53
N ASP A 584 7.47 -5.07 -7.95
CA ASP A 584 8.60 -5.89 -7.49
C ASP A 584 8.72 -7.22 -8.22
N TYR A 585 7.59 -7.87 -8.47
CA TYR A 585 7.57 -9.23 -8.98
C TYR A 585 6.48 -9.47 -10.02
N SER A 586 6.76 -10.44 -10.86
CA SER A 586 5.84 -11.11 -11.78
C SER A 586 5.68 -12.57 -11.39
N PRO A 587 4.82 -13.37 -12.05
CA PRO A 587 4.76 -14.81 -11.84
C PRO A 587 6.12 -15.49 -12.06
N GLU A 588 6.37 -16.61 -11.36
CA GLU A 588 7.62 -17.38 -11.52
C GLU A 588 7.92 -17.78 -12.96
N GLN A 589 6.88 -17.91 -13.76
CA GLN A 589 7.00 -18.26 -15.16
C GLN A 589 6.38 -17.17 -16.04
N PRO A 590 7.04 -16.72 -17.10
CA PRO A 590 8.37 -17.19 -17.53
C PRO A 590 9.56 -16.61 -16.75
N ASP A 591 9.40 -15.43 -16.10
CA ASP A 591 10.46 -14.78 -15.32
C ASP A 591 9.86 -13.82 -14.28
N GLU A 592 10.14 -14.07 -13.00
CA GLU A 592 9.59 -13.32 -11.87
C GLU A 592 10.11 -11.87 -11.75
N PHE A 593 11.19 -11.52 -12.45
CA PHE A 593 11.82 -10.19 -12.35
C PHE A 593 11.50 -9.26 -13.52
N THR A 594 10.65 -9.69 -14.45
CA THR A 594 10.23 -8.87 -15.59
C THR A 594 8.74 -8.60 -15.57
N ARG A 595 8.28 -7.47 -16.15
CA ARG A 595 6.84 -7.26 -16.37
C ARG A 595 6.27 -8.47 -17.12
N PHE A 596 5.05 -8.88 -16.76
CA PHE A 596 4.48 -10.14 -17.26
C PHE A 596 4.50 -10.22 -18.78
N GLN A 597 5.11 -11.29 -19.32
CA GLN A 597 5.37 -11.47 -20.74
C GLN A 597 4.59 -12.63 -21.38
N GLY A 598 3.59 -13.16 -20.68
CA GLY A 598 2.75 -14.29 -21.19
C GLY A 598 1.87 -13.94 -22.40
N GLY A 599 1.69 -12.64 -22.67
CA GLY A 599 0.93 -12.13 -23.82
C GLY A 599 -0.53 -11.87 -23.54
N THR A 600 -1.17 -11.14 -24.44
CA THR A 600 -2.52 -10.58 -24.29
C THR A 600 -3.58 -11.63 -23.95
N GLN A 601 -3.50 -12.83 -24.57
CA GLN A 601 -4.44 -13.91 -24.28
C GLN A 601 -4.28 -14.48 -22.87
N ALA A 602 -3.03 -14.67 -22.41
CA ALA A 602 -2.75 -15.14 -21.05
C ALA A 602 -3.18 -14.08 -20.01
N TRP A 603 -2.94 -12.79 -20.31
CA TRP A 603 -3.48 -11.69 -19.50
C TRP A 603 -4.99 -11.76 -19.38
N ALA A 604 -5.71 -11.88 -20.52
CA ALA A 604 -7.17 -11.94 -20.51
C ALA A 604 -7.69 -13.11 -19.67
N GLU A 605 -7.07 -14.29 -19.79
CA GLU A 605 -7.46 -15.47 -19.01
C GLU A 605 -7.17 -15.32 -17.51
N ASN A 606 -6.03 -14.70 -17.14
CA ASN A 606 -5.69 -14.38 -15.76
C ASN A 606 -6.71 -13.39 -15.16
N LEU A 607 -7.07 -12.35 -15.93
CA LEU A 607 -8.06 -11.35 -15.51
C LEU A 607 -9.45 -11.95 -15.36
N ASP A 608 -9.88 -12.85 -16.27
CA ASP A 608 -11.14 -13.60 -16.12
C ASP A 608 -11.21 -14.31 -14.76
N LEU A 609 -10.11 -14.98 -14.36
CA LEU A 609 -10.04 -15.65 -13.07
C LEU A 609 -10.04 -14.64 -11.92
N MET A 610 -9.20 -13.62 -11.95
CA MET A 610 -9.09 -12.63 -10.88
C MET A 610 -10.41 -11.93 -10.57
N PHE A 611 -11.17 -11.55 -11.60
CA PHE A 611 -12.41 -10.78 -11.43
C PHE A 611 -13.63 -11.63 -11.10
N THR A 612 -13.58 -12.95 -11.29
CA THR A 612 -14.75 -13.82 -11.08
C THR A 612 -14.55 -14.91 -10.03
N PHE A 613 -13.29 -15.22 -9.68
CA PHE A 613 -12.98 -16.14 -8.59
C PHE A 613 -13.11 -15.41 -7.24
N ARG A 614 -12.43 -15.82 -6.20
CA ARG A 614 -12.47 -15.18 -4.88
C ARG A 614 -11.37 -14.12 -4.72
N GLY A 615 -11.52 -13.20 -3.78
CA GLY A 615 -10.57 -12.16 -3.45
C GLY A 615 -10.81 -10.83 -4.16
N ILE A 616 -9.94 -9.88 -3.92
CA ILE A 616 -9.98 -8.50 -4.40
C ILE A 616 -8.98 -8.37 -5.54
N PRO A 617 -9.41 -8.13 -6.78
CA PRO A 617 -8.50 -8.01 -7.91
C PRO A 617 -7.75 -6.67 -7.88
N CYS A 618 -6.46 -6.73 -8.17
CA CYS A 618 -5.59 -5.57 -8.29
C CYS A 618 -4.78 -5.65 -9.58
N ILE A 619 -4.61 -4.55 -10.28
CA ILE A 619 -3.64 -4.46 -11.37
C ILE A 619 -2.64 -3.33 -11.09
N TYR A 620 -1.42 -3.53 -11.52
CA TYR A 620 -0.36 -2.53 -11.49
C TYR A 620 -0.45 -1.63 -12.73
N TYR A 621 -0.20 -0.32 -12.58
CA TYR A 621 -0.35 0.64 -13.68
C TYR A 621 0.33 0.16 -14.97
N GLY A 622 -0.34 0.35 -16.08
CA GLY A 622 0.13 -0.04 -17.40
C GLY A 622 -0.09 -1.52 -17.76
N SER A 623 -0.50 -2.40 -16.84
CA SER A 623 -0.79 -3.81 -17.14
C SER A 623 -1.94 -3.95 -18.13
N GLU A 624 -2.85 -2.99 -18.15
CA GLU A 624 -3.98 -2.90 -19.08
C GLU A 624 -3.59 -2.69 -20.56
N VAL A 625 -2.33 -2.38 -20.81
CA VAL A 625 -1.77 -2.23 -22.16
C VAL A 625 -0.47 -3.01 -22.37
N GLU A 626 -0.16 -3.97 -21.50
CA GLU A 626 1.10 -4.71 -21.49
C GLU A 626 2.34 -3.78 -21.50
N PHE A 627 2.25 -2.67 -20.73
CA PHE A 627 3.31 -1.66 -20.64
C PHE A 627 4.63 -2.30 -20.17
N LYS A 628 5.73 -1.97 -20.89
CA LYS A 628 7.06 -2.51 -20.59
C LYS A 628 7.13 -4.06 -20.50
N LYS A 629 6.30 -4.74 -21.27
CA LYS A 629 6.23 -6.20 -21.34
C LYS A 629 7.61 -6.83 -21.50
N GLY A 630 8.00 -7.67 -20.56
CA GLY A 630 9.27 -8.40 -20.57
C GLY A 630 10.48 -7.55 -20.14
N GLU A 631 10.31 -6.26 -19.86
CA GLU A 631 11.36 -5.44 -19.27
C GLU A 631 11.52 -5.77 -17.78
N LEU A 632 12.74 -5.63 -17.28
CA LEU A 632 13.03 -5.84 -15.88
C LEU A 632 12.28 -4.82 -15.02
N ILE A 633 11.59 -5.30 -13.99
CA ILE A 633 10.76 -4.46 -13.13
C ILE A 633 11.65 -3.48 -12.38
N ASP A 634 12.65 -4.00 -11.67
CA ASP A 634 13.60 -3.20 -10.91
C ASP A 634 15.03 -3.73 -11.12
N LYS A 635 15.93 -2.83 -11.44
CA LYS A 635 17.37 -3.12 -11.56
C LYS A 635 18.26 -2.11 -10.86
N GLY A 636 17.69 -1.28 -10.04
CA GLY A 636 18.44 -0.23 -9.36
C GLY A 636 19.21 0.61 -10.40
N THR A 637 20.49 0.83 -10.15
CA THR A 637 21.35 1.67 -10.99
C THR A 637 21.85 1.00 -12.28
N LEU A 638 21.43 -0.23 -12.60
CA LEU A 638 21.96 -0.97 -13.78
C LEU A 638 21.28 -0.58 -15.09
N ILE A 639 20.07 -0.09 -15.06
CA ILE A 639 19.35 0.45 -16.22
C ILE A 639 18.62 1.73 -15.80
N SER A 640 18.38 2.63 -16.77
CA SER A 640 17.55 3.81 -16.52
C SER A 640 16.11 3.42 -16.23
N LEU A 641 15.42 4.22 -15.41
CA LEU A 641 14.00 4.03 -15.10
C LEU A 641 13.15 3.98 -16.37
N GLU A 642 13.45 4.81 -17.36
CA GLU A 642 12.80 4.82 -18.67
C GLU A 642 12.74 3.44 -19.33
N ASN A 643 13.72 2.59 -19.08
CA ASN A 643 13.83 1.24 -19.67
C ASN A 643 13.44 0.13 -18.70
N SER A 644 12.91 0.46 -17.53
CA SER A 644 12.49 -0.50 -16.52
C SER A 644 10.97 -0.73 -16.54
N GLY A 645 10.52 -1.74 -15.81
CA GLY A 645 9.10 -1.97 -15.55
C GLY A 645 8.43 -0.88 -14.69
N ARG A 646 9.23 0.02 -14.11
CA ARG A 646 8.81 1.21 -13.35
C ARG A 646 8.94 2.51 -14.16
N ALA A 647 8.98 2.42 -15.49
CA ALA A 647 9.06 3.59 -16.36
C ALA A 647 7.85 4.53 -16.19
N TYR A 648 8.02 5.79 -16.58
CA TYR A 648 6.95 6.77 -16.60
C TYR A 648 5.82 6.40 -17.57
N PHE A 649 4.58 6.45 -17.10
CA PHE A 649 3.41 6.01 -17.86
C PHE A 649 2.59 7.14 -18.46
N GLY A 650 2.84 8.39 -18.06
CA GLY A 650 2.02 9.54 -18.43
C GLY A 650 1.83 9.75 -19.92
N ASP A 651 2.81 9.36 -20.76
CA ASP A 651 2.69 9.46 -22.21
C ASP A 651 1.48 8.67 -22.78
N TYR A 652 1.02 7.65 -22.09
CA TYR A 652 -0.18 6.86 -22.43
C TYR A 652 -1.46 7.54 -21.96
N LEU A 653 -1.37 8.55 -21.09
CA LEU A 653 -2.48 9.22 -20.43
C LEU A 653 -2.76 10.63 -20.99
N GLU A 654 -2.01 11.02 -22.02
CA GLU A 654 -2.19 12.34 -22.64
C GLU A 654 -3.54 12.49 -23.33
N GLY A 655 -4.26 13.57 -23.00
CA GLY A 655 -5.60 13.88 -23.47
C GLY A 655 -6.63 13.91 -22.35
N ASP A 656 -7.89 14.04 -22.74
CA ASP A 656 -9.01 14.23 -21.79
C ASP A 656 -9.81 12.94 -21.65
N VAL A 657 -10.24 12.67 -20.43
CA VAL A 657 -11.23 11.64 -20.09
C VAL A 657 -12.30 12.29 -19.20
N ASP A 658 -13.56 12.01 -19.51
CA ASP A 658 -14.70 12.41 -18.69
C ASP A 658 -15.55 11.16 -18.42
N THR A 659 -15.85 10.91 -17.14
CA THR A 659 -16.58 9.71 -16.71
C THR A 659 -17.92 10.07 -16.09
N SER A 660 -18.98 9.47 -16.61
CA SER A 660 -20.32 9.59 -16.02
C SER A 660 -20.57 8.53 -14.95
N ASP A 661 -19.94 7.36 -15.07
CA ASP A 661 -19.98 6.25 -14.12
C ASP A 661 -18.77 5.34 -14.36
N PHE A 662 -18.57 4.34 -13.50
CA PHE A 662 -17.48 3.38 -13.63
C PHE A 662 -17.58 2.57 -14.93
N GLY A 663 -16.55 2.70 -15.77
CA GLY A 663 -16.52 2.08 -17.09
C GLY A 663 -17.38 2.78 -18.17
N GLU A 664 -17.97 3.94 -17.86
CA GLU A 664 -18.73 4.77 -18.80
C GLU A 664 -18.00 6.10 -19.00
N TYR A 665 -17.48 6.33 -20.19
CA TYR A 665 -16.61 7.46 -20.45
C TYR A 665 -16.70 8.02 -21.86
N THR A 666 -16.18 9.23 -22.01
CA THR A 666 -15.72 9.80 -23.28
C THR A 666 -14.23 10.13 -23.17
N ALA A 667 -13.48 9.99 -24.24
CA ALA A 667 -12.05 10.26 -24.22
C ALA A 667 -11.53 10.84 -25.53
N SER A 668 -10.45 11.60 -25.44
CA SER A 668 -9.72 12.17 -26.57
C SER A 668 -8.19 12.00 -26.38
N GLY A 669 -7.41 12.23 -27.41
CA GLY A 669 -5.93 12.12 -27.33
C GLY A 669 -5.41 10.68 -27.24
N THR A 670 -4.21 10.52 -26.72
CA THR A 670 -3.54 9.20 -26.58
C THR A 670 -4.29 8.30 -25.58
N VAL A 671 -4.80 8.86 -24.50
CA VAL A 671 -5.54 8.14 -23.47
C VAL A 671 -6.77 7.41 -24.02
N LYS A 672 -7.39 7.94 -25.08
CA LYS A 672 -8.46 7.23 -25.80
C LYS A 672 -7.96 5.91 -26.39
N SER A 673 -6.80 5.91 -27.04
CA SER A 673 -6.23 4.69 -27.62
C SER A 673 -5.83 3.67 -26.54
N THR A 674 -5.37 4.15 -25.39
CA THR A 674 -5.06 3.35 -24.21
C THR A 674 -6.33 2.66 -23.69
N LEU A 675 -7.42 3.40 -23.51
CA LEU A 675 -8.72 2.86 -23.08
C LEU A 675 -9.35 1.92 -24.12
N GLU A 676 -9.12 2.14 -25.42
CA GLU A 676 -9.64 1.30 -26.50
C GLU A 676 -8.75 0.07 -26.78
N SER A 677 -7.67 -0.15 -26.02
CA SER A 677 -6.84 -1.34 -26.16
C SER A 677 -7.59 -2.63 -25.81
N THR A 678 -7.09 -3.76 -26.30
CA THR A 678 -7.74 -5.06 -26.10
C THR A 678 -7.93 -5.40 -24.62
N LEU A 679 -6.92 -5.21 -23.78
CA LEU A 679 -7.01 -5.52 -22.35
C LEU A 679 -7.79 -4.46 -21.57
N SER A 680 -7.68 -3.17 -21.90
CA SER A 680 -8.49 -2.13 -21.26
C SER A 680 -9.98 -2.40 -21.46
N GLN A 681 -10.40 -2.73 -22.69
CA GLN A 681 -11.80 -3.08 -22.98
C GLN A 681 -12.25 -4.37 -22.27
N HIS A 682 -11.35 -5.34 -22.14
CA HIS A 682 -11.59 -6.55 -21.38
C HIS A 682 -11.81 -6.26 -19.89
N LEU A 683 -10.94 -5.44 -19.28
CA LEU A 683 -11.05 -4.99 -17.88
C LEU A 683 -12.33 -4.20 -17.61
N ILE A 684 -12.70 -3.27 -18.49
CA ILE A 684 -13.94 -2.51 -18.36
C ILE A 684 -15.14 -3.46 -18.27
N LYS A 685 -15.19 -4.46 -19.14
CA LYS A 685 -16.27 -5.45 -19.13
C LYS A 685 -16.25 -6.30 -17.85
N LEU A 686 -15.07 -6.76 -17.42
CA LEU A 686 -14.93 -7.55 -16.19
C LEU A 686 -15.33 -6.76 -14.94
N ASN A 687 -14.92 -5.49 -14.84
CA ASN A 687 -15.33 -4.61 -13.75
C ASN A 687 -16.85 -4.45 -13.70
N LYS A 688 -17.50 -4.19 -14.83
CA LYS A 688 -18.97 -4.11 -14.91
C LYS A 688 -19.65 -5.39 -14.48
N ILE A 689 -19.18 -6.56 -14.95
CA ILE A 689 -19.72 -7.87 -14.59
C ILE A 689 -19.57 -8.12 -13.08
N ARG A 690 -18.38 -7.90 -12.53
CA ARG A 690 -18.11 -8.09 -11.10
C ARG A 690 -18.98 -7.18 -10.23
N ARG A 691 -19.07 -5.89 -10.57
CA ARG A 691 -19.86 -4.89 -9.84
C ARG A 691 -21.36 -5.23 -9.82
N ALA A 692 -21.88 -5.79 -10.89
CA ALA A 692 -23.30 -6.12 -11.00
C ALA A 692 -23.69 -7.42 -10.28
N ILE A 693 -22.74 -8.24 -9.83
CA ILE A 693 -23.02 -9.60 -9.32
C ILE A 693 -22.40 -9.78 -7.93
N PRO A 694 -23.16 -9.59 -6.85
CA PRO A 694 -22.67 -9.71 -5.47
C PRO A 694 -21.94 -11.04 -5.17
N ALA A 695 -22.37 -12.14 -5.80
CA ALA A 695 -21.70 -13.42 -5.68
C ALA A 695 -20.24 -13.40 -6.16
N LEU A 696 -19.90 -12.59 -7.16
CA LEU A 696 -18.52 -12.47 -7.65
C LEU A 696 -17.64 -11.60 -6.73
N GLN A 697 -18.25 -10.68 -6.03
CA GLN A 697 -17.56 -9.79 -5.09
C GLN A 697 -17.31 -10.50 -3.75
N LYS A 698 -18.38 -10.86 -3.04
CA LYS A 698 -18.38 -11.29 -1.64
C LYS A 698 -18.64 -12.78 -1.44
N GLY A 699 -19.01 -13.50 -2.50
CA GLY A 699 -19.46 -14.88 -2.40
C GLY A 699 -18.35 -15.87 -2.08
N GLN A 700 -18.73 -16.93 -1.42
CA GLN A 700 -17.93 -18.15 -1.33
C GLN A 700 -18.06 -18.96 -2.63
N TYR A 701 -17.20 -19.95 -2.83
CA TYR A 701 -17.25 -20.78 -4.04
C TYR A 701 -17.25 -22.28 -3.73
N THR A 702 -17.65 -23.06 -4.71
CA THR A 702 -17.39 -24.49 -4.76
C THR A 702 -17.06 -24.95 -6.17
N ASN A 703 -16.10 -25.86 -6.28
CA ASN A 703 -15.80 -26.65 -7.47
C ASN A 703 -15.96 -28.16 -7.22
N SER A 704 -16.55 -28.54 -6.08
CA SER A 704 -16.76 -29.94 -5.72
C SER A 704 -17.45 -30.71 -6.85
N SER A 705 -17.02 -31.93 -7.14
CA SER A 705 -17.60 -32.83 -8.19
C SER A 705 -19.09 -33.12 -8.00
N THR A 706 -19.61 -32.88 -6.80
CA THR A 706 -21.06 -32.92 -6.51
C THR A 706 -21.80 -31.80 -7.24
N TYR A 707 -21.16 -30.65 -7.43
CA TYR A 707 -21.76 -29.45 -7.99
C TYR A 707 -21.21 -29.08 -9.37
N VAL A 708 -19.98 -29.43 -9.68
CA VAL A 708 -19.31 -29.02 -10.92
C VAL A 708 -18.58 -30.21 -11.53
N THR A 709 -18.77 -30.44 -12.84
CA THR A 709 -18.04 -31.48 -13.59
C THR A 709 -17.62 -30.93 -14.95
N GLY A 710 -16.44 -31.32 -15.40
CA GLY A 710 -15.85 -30.80 -16.63
C GLY A 710 -15.23 -29.39 -16.41
N GLY A 711 -14.43 -28.97 -17.38
CA GLY A 711 -13.73 -27.69 -17.32
C GLY A 711 -12.49 -27.67 -16.40
N ASN A 712 -11.49 -26.91 -16.79
CA ASN A 712 -10.28 -26.74 -15.96
C ASN A 712 -10.49 -25.64 -14.92
N MET A 713 -11.25 -24.60 -15.26
CA MET A 713 -11.59 -23.48 -14.40
C MET A 713 -13.11 -23.26 -14.43
N ALA A 714 -13.82 -24.00 -13.55
CA ALA A 714 -15.25 -23.87 -13.41
C ALA A 714 -15.65 -24.00 -11.94
N TYR A 715 -16.54 -23.14 -11.49
CA TYR A 715 -16.98 -23.05 -10.10
C TYR A 715 -18.34 -22.37 -10.00
N ILE A 716 -19.00 -22.55 -8.86
CA ILE A 716 -20.20 -21.83 -8.49
C ILE A 716 -19.82 -20.84 -7.39
N ARG A 717 -20.26 -19.59 -7.51
CA ARG A 717 -20.16 -18.54 -6.48
C ARG A 717 -21.53 -18.30 -5.89
N ARG A 718 -21.61 -18.10 -4.57
CA ARG A 718 -22.85 -17.71 -3.90
C ARG A 718 -22.57 -16.75 -2.73
N TYR A 719 -23.40 -15.73 -2.62
CA TYR A 719 -23.44 -14.78 -1.51
C TYR A 719 -24.87 -14.61 -1.02
N THR A 720 -25.08 -14.62 0.30
CA THR A 720 -26.37 -14.33 0.93
C THR A 720 -26.19 -13.38 2.09
N ASP A 721 -27.13 -12.44 2.21
CA ASP A 721 -27.36 -11.63 3.41
C ASP A 721 -28.89 -11.49 3.62
N ASP A 722 -29.31 -10.59 4.52
CA ASP A 722 -30.73 -10.39 4.83
C ASP A 722 -31.58 -9.96 3.61
N SER A 723 -30.94 -9.39 2.59
CA SER A 723 -31.60 -8.82 1.40
C SER A 723 -31.20 -9.46 0.09
N THR A 724 -30.12 -10.21 0.06
CA THR A 724 -29.44 -10.69 -1.15
C THR A 724 -29.25 -12.19 -1.12
N ASP A 725 -29.66 -12.89 -2.18
CA ASP A 725 -29.19 -14.23 -2.52
C ASP A 725 -28.72 -14.22 -3.96
N SER A 726 -27.41 -14.13 -4.17
CA SER A 726 -26.77 -14.07 -5.48
C SER A 726 -26.00 -15.37 -5.76
N LEU A 727 -26.30 -16.02 -6.89
CA LEU A 727 -25.65 -17.25 -7.30
C LEU A 727 -25.21 -17.15 -8.76
N ALA A 728 -23.94 -17.45 -9.03
CA ALA A 728 -23.35 -17.43 -10.37
C ALA A 728 -22.57 -18.72 -10.67
N CYS A 729 -22.75 -19.27 -11.86
CA CYS A 729 -22.01 -20.39 -12.41
C CYS A 729 -20.97 -19.85 -13.40
N VAL A 730 -19.68 -20.02 -13.12
CA VAL A 730 -18.58 -19.52 -13.94
C VAL A 730 -17.84 -20.64 -14.63
N ALA A 731 -17.56 -20.49 -15.92
CA ALA A 731 -16.69 -21.36 -16.70
C ALA A 731 -15.76 -20.53 -17.57
N ILE A 732 -14.44 -20.76 -17.44
CA ILE A 732 -13.37 -20.06 -18.17
C ILE A 732 -12.62 -21.04 -19.06
N SER A 733 -12.37 -20.67 -20.31
CA SER A 733 -11.54 -21.41 -21.28
C SER A 733 -11.91 -22.88 -21.45
N GLY A 734 -13.17 -23.22 -21.23
CA GLY A 734 -13.64 -24.61 -21.32
C GLY A 734 -15.13 -24.76 -21.13
N GLY A 735 -15.64 -25.96 -21.25
CA GLY A 735 -17.02 -26.28 -20.95
C GLY A 735 -17.18 -26.90 -19.58
N ALA A 736 -18.36 -26.74 -18.96
CA ALA A 736 -18.65 -27.31 -17.65
C ALA A 736 -20.12 -27.71 -17.52
N THR A 737 -20.40 -28.63 -16.62
CA THR A 737 -21.76 -28.96 -16.19
C THR A 737 -21.92 -28.68 -14.71
N PHE A 738 -22.81 -27.77 -14.37
CA PHE A 738 -23.19 -27.39 -13.01
C PHE A 738 -24.42 -28.18 -12.59
N LYS A 739 -24.46 -28.67 -11.36
CA LYS A 739 -25.43 -29.57 -10.80
C LYS A 739 -26.01 -29.06 -9.49
N SER A 740 -27.10 -29.64 -9.07
CA SER A 740 -27.79 -29.31 -7.82
C SER A 740 -28.17 -27.84 -7.73
N LEU A 741 -28.39 -27.22 -8.86
CA LEU A 741 -28.78 -25.83 -8.98
C LEU A 741 -30.28 -25.62 -8.65
N PRO A 742 -30.67 -24.44 -8.13
CA PRO A 742 -32.06 -24.01 -8.11
C PRO A 742 -32.68 -24.05 -9.52
N ASN A 743 -33.90 -24.56 -9.63
CA ASN A 743 -34.61 -24.50 -10.90
C ASN A 743 -35.06 -23.07 -11.21
N GLY A 744 -35.01 -22.67 -12.46
CA GLY A 744 -35.41 -21.35 -12.90
C GLY A 744 -34.60 -20.80 -14.05
N LEU A 745 -34.74 -19.52 -14.30
CA LEU A 745 -34.00 -18.80 -15.34
C LEU A 745 -32.57 -18.51 -14.89
N TYR A 746 -31.63 -18.74 -15.81
CA TYR A 746 -30.22 -18.31 -15.70
C TYR A 746 -29.86 -17.46 -16.92
N ILE A 747 -29.21 -16.35 -16.70
CA ILE A 747 -28.80 -15.41 -17.75
C ILE A 747 -27.26 -15.30 -17.70
N ASP A 748 -26.60 -15.46 -18.84
CA ASP A 748 -25.16 -15.25 -18.97
C ASP A 748 -24.83 -13.75 -18.98
N ALA A 749 -24.05 -13.31 -18.03
CA ALA A 749 -23.64 -11.91 -17.92
C ALA A 749 -22.76 -11.45 -19.09
N VAL A 750 -22.06 -12.38 -19.75
CA VAL A 750 -21.15 -12.07 -20.86
C VAL A 750 -21.91 -11.79 -22.15
N THR A 751 -22.87 -12.65 -22.51
CA THR A 751 -23.56 -12.63 -23.82
C THR A 751 -25.06 -12.34 -23.74
N GLY A 752 -25.66 -12.43 -22.56
CA GLY A 752 -27.09 -12.34 -22.37
C GLY A 752 -27.85 -13.63 -22.73
N ASP A 753 -27.16 -14.74 -23.03
CA ASP A 753 -27.82 -16.05 -23.29
C ASP A 753 -28.65 -16.49 -22.10
N ARG A 754 -29.82 -17.07 -22.40
CA ARG A 754 -30.85 -17.43 -21.41
C ARG A 754 -31.08 -18.91 -21.39
N LYS A 755 -30.92 -19.54 -20.23
CA LYS A 755 -31.16 -20.97 -20.01
C LYS A 755 -32.17 -21.20 -18.91
N THR A 756 -33.07 -22.15 -19.09
CA THR A 756 -34.00 -22.57 -18.04
C THR A 756 -33.50 -23.88 -17.45
N VAL A 757 -33.18 -23.87 -16.17
CA VAL A 757 -32.83 -25.07 -15.39
C VAL A 757 -34.12 -25.68 -14.84
N THR A 758 -34.37 -26.95 -15.17
CA THR A 758 -35.56 -27.70 -14.72
C THR A 758 -35.24 -28.91 -13.84
N ASN A 759 -34.04 -29.47 -13.98
CA ASN A 759 -33.58 -30.64 -13.23
C ASN A 759 -32.26 -30.38 -12.48
N GLY A 760 -32.11 -29.16 -12.01
CA GLY A 760 -30.90 -28.75 -11.23
C GLY A 760 -29.60 -28.79 -12.04
N THR A 761 -29.64 -28.84 -13.38
CA THR A 761 -28.45 -29.00 -14.22
C THR A 761 -28.37 -27.89 -15.28
N LEU A 762 -27.19 -27.25 -15.37
CA LEU A 762 -26.88 -26.28 -16.41
C LEU A 762 -25.57 -26.71 -17.08
N THR A 763 -25.54 -26.78 -18.41
CA THR A 763 -24.34 -27.13 -19.18
C THR A 763 -23.87 -25.93 -20.01
N VAL A 764 -22.57 -25.62 -19.90
CA VAL A 764 -21.84 -24.65 -20.71
C VAL A 764 -21.03 -25.47 -21.74
N SER A 765 -21.19 -25.17 -23.02
CA SER A 765 -20.38 -25.78 -24.08
C SER A 765 -18.92 -25.35 -23.97
N THR A 766 -18.02 -26.10 -24.63
CA THR A 766 -16.59 -25.74 -24.66
C THR A 766 -16.37 -24.36 -25.25
N LEU A 767 -15.63 -23.55 -24.52
CA LEU A 767 -15.23 -22.19 -24.87
C LEU A 767 -13.79 -22.18 -25.39
N GLY A 768 -13.46 -21.20 -26.22
CA GLY A 768 -12.08 -20.89 -26.59
C GLY A 768 -11.29 -20.32 -25.41
N ALA A 769 -9.97 -20.32 -25.51
CA ALA A 769 -9.08 -19.76 -24.50
C ALA A 769 -9.39 -18.29 -24.23
N ALA A 770 -9.32 -17.89 -22.96
CA ALA A 770 -9.68 -16.57 -22.44
C ALA A 770 -11.15 -16.16 -22.73
N ASN A 771 -12.02 -17.10 -23.10
CA ASN A 771 -13.47 -16.84 -23.18
C ASN A 771 -14.17 -17.40 -21.94
N MET A 772 -15.20 -16.73 -21.50
CA MET A 772 -15.86 -17.03 -20.23
C MET A 772 -17.38 -16.99 -20.38
N ARG A 773 -18.09 -17.73 -19.51
CA ARG A 773 -19.50 -17.57 -19.23
C ARG A 773 -19.75 -17.43 -17.75
N VAL A 774 -20.68 -16.55 -17.42
CA VAL A 774 -21.13 -16.28 -16.05
C VAL A 774 -22.67 -16.34 -16.03
N TYR A 775 -23.21 -17.52 -15.79
CA TYR A 775 -24.67 -17.70 -15.70
C TYR A 775 -25.17 -17.36 -14.30
N VAL A 776 -25.88 -16.25 -14.17
CA VAL A 776 -26.47 -15.76 -12.91
C VAL A 776 -27.88 -16.30 -12.75
N CYS A 777 -28.19 -16.82 -11.56
CA CYS A 777 -29.52 -17.29 -11.21
C CYS A 777 -30.51 -16.12 -11.12
N CYS A 778 -31.57 -16.16 -11.95
CA CYS A 778 -32.65 -15.16 -11.97
C CYS A 778 -33.99 -15.77 -11.54
N ALA A 779 -33.97 -16.90 -10.82
CA ALA A 779 -35.14 -17.50 -10.23
C ALA A 779 -35.74 -16.63 -9.13
N SER A 780 -37.01 -16.86 -8.80
CA SER A 780 -37.65 -16.12 -7.68
C SER A 780 -36.88 -16.30 -6.37
N GLY A 781 -36.61 -15.21 -5.70
CA GLY A 781 -35.82 -15.17 -4.45
C GLY A 781 -34.32 -14.96 -4.66
N PHE A 782 -33.84 -14.93 -5.90
CA PHE A 782 -32.43 -14.65 -6.19
C PHE A 782 -32.23 -13.24 -6.76
N THR A 783 -31.09 -12.65 -6.43
CA THR A 783 -30.61 -11.40 -7.02
C THR A 783 -30.05 -11.71 -8.40
N GLY A 784 -30.83 -11.49 -9.43
CA GLY A 784 -30.50 -11.80 -10.82
C GLY A 784 -30.03 -10.59 -11.62
N ILE A 785 -29.82 -10.80 -12.93
CA ILE A 785 -29.50 -9.80 -13.93
C ILE A 785 -30.53 -9.79 -15.07
N ASN A 786 -30.56 -8.71 -15.87
CA ASN A 786 -31.56 -8.58 -16.93
C ASN A 786 -31.07 -9.03 -18.32
N GLY A 787 -29.77 -9.15 -18.55
CA GLY A 787 -29.16 -9.48 -19.84
C GLY A 787 -27.66 -9.44 -19.79
N ALA A 788 -26.98 -9.28 -20.94
CA ALA A 788 -25.57 -9.03 -21.00
C ALA A 788 -25.19 -7.75 -20.23
N ILE A 789 -24.03 -7.81 -19.59
CA ILE A 789 -23.46 -6.67 -18.86
C ILE A 789 -22.27 -6.14 -19.65
N GLY A 790 -22.25 -4.82 -19.89
CA GLY A 790 -21.25 -4.17 -20.72
C GLY A 790 -21.32 -4.50 -22.20
N ASP A 791 -20.40 -3.97 -22.98
CA ASP A 791 -20.32 -4.25 -24.42
C ASP A 791 -19.84 -5.68 -24.68
N THR A 792 -20.42 -6.33 -25.68
CA THR A 792 -20.04 -7.68 -26.13
C THR A 792 -18.91 -7.68 -27.15
N SER A 793 -18.44 -6.52 -27.59
CA SER A 793 -17.43 -6.37 -28.65
C SER A 793 -15.98 -6.65 -28.24
N THR A 794 -15.76 -7.14 -27.02
CA THR A 794 -14.41 -7.49 -26.53
C THR A 794 -13.82 -8.68 -27.29
N THR A 795 -12.50 -8.69 -27.46
CA THR A 795 -11.81 -9.69 -28.29
C THR A 795 -12.01 -11.12 -27.79
N TYR A 796 -12.02 -11.32 -26.48
CA TYR A 796 -12.06 -12.66 -25.86
C TYR A 796 -13.45 -12.99 -25.29
N LEU A 797 -14.12 -12.08 -24.62
CA LEU A 797 -15.45 -12.29 -24.02
C LEU A 797 -16.54 -12.15 -25.10
N LYS A 798 -16.85 -13.25 -25.81
CA LYS A 798 -17.76 -13.28 -26.96
C LYS A 798 -18.97 -14.19 -26.73
#